data_861dc53cfeed0d2c6cd87c12ac316de6
#
_entry.id   861dc53cfeed0d2c6cd87c12ac316de6
#
_cell.length_a   1.000
_cell.length_b   1.000
_cell.length_c   1.000
_cell.angle_alpha   90.00
_cell.angle_beta   90.00
_cell.angle_gamma   90.00
#
_symmetry.space_group_name_H-M   'P 1'
#
loop_
_entity.id
_entity.type
_entity.pdbx_description
1 polymer ?
#
loop_
_entity_poly.entity_id
_entity_poly.type
_entity_poly.pdbx_seq_one_letter_code
_entity_poly.pdbx_strand_id
1 'polypeptide(L)'
;MADRGLDLEPSLNALNSLILGRPVAVVVAFLAVTAFLVGGIGMIQTVEDQSDAFSEDIDAQEALDAVNEEFGATFGDDEESTQLLQDSQNALSKPALLRSLAIIERTNDRAELRLTDATGPATIIAQQLDPDAESYAAQRRAISRASEREIQTAVRASADSPGFQALVSEDFNQRSASAGASITVLTHSFPPEGDNLQEVQLGVKEIADRSDGDIRVFGLGITNSETANVIGDSLGIVMPAVLGLILLFLIVAYRDPIDLILGLVALVMTLLWTFGFIGYAGIPFDQNMISVPILLLAVGIDFGIHIVNRYREEKGRGFDVREAMTITNSQLAVAFLIVTVTTVFGFGANLTSNFEPTRNFAIVASVGIIFTFLIFSFFLPAAKIIADRNRERLGVPSFGSSPLATEESILGRALPAVATVSKRAPITFILLFLVISGGAAAYGQGVDRSFEQEDFLPPEELPDYIEELPDPFAPSEYTAAGSINFIEDNFDAGNDDQITMYIQGPFTNGDSLETVYRTTRDPPDTYLTTGDRAETTSIITIINDYADRDPEFAALVARNDRNNNGVPDSNLGQIYDALAASPAADRADEYLTEDRRSIRVEFAVESDASQGEITADSREYAEDFRYAATPTGTIVVFQAVTDLIFQSAFQSLFLAIGLTGIFLVAVYWLLDRKPLLGVVNVFPILVTVAVLLATMRVLGLSLNAVTATILSITVGVG
;
A
#
# COMPACT_ATOMS: atom_id res chain seq x y z
N MET A 1 -30.22 4.10 51.03
CA MET A 1 -30.39 3.00 50.06
C MET A 1 -29.06 2.80 49.37
N ALA A 2 -28.41 1.70 49.71
CA ALA A 2 -27.02 1.47 49.32
C ALA A 2 -26.84 1.42 47.82
N ASP A 3 -25.88 2.16 47.38
CA ASP A 3 -25.31 2.26 46.02
C ASP A 3 -24.66 0.91 45.67
N ARG A 4 -25.41 0.00 45.04
CA ARG A 4 -24.86 -1.26 44.56
C ARG A 4 -24.42 -1.07 43.11
N GLY A 5 -23.25 -0.42 42.94
CA GLY A 5 -22.42 -0.67 41.75
C GLY A 5 -22.00 -2.14 41.69
N LEU A 6 -21.57 -2.63 40.53
CA LEU A 6 -20.98 -3.96 40.44
C LEU A 6 -19.76 -3.99 41.36
N ASP A 7 -19.85 -4.84 42.41
CA ASP A 7 -18.75 -5.06 43.33
C ASP A 7 -17.73 -6.00 42.64
N LEU A 8 -16.73 -5.38 41.97
CA LEU A 8 -15.64 -6.10 41.30
C LEU A 8 -14.55 -6.56 42.27
N GLU A 9 -14.61 -6.12 43.54
CA GLU A 9 -13.62 -6.50 44.58
C GLU A 9 -13.38 -8.00 44.72
N PRO A 10 -14.41 -8.84 44.75
CA PRO A 10 -14.21 -10.30 44.89
C PRO A 10 -13.45 -10.90 43.70
N SER A 11 -13.77 -10.45 42.47
CA SER A 11 -13.13 -10.94 41.26
C SER A 11 -11.68 -10.47 41.14
N LEU A 12 -11.42 -9.21 41.48
CA LEU A 12 -10.07 -8.62 41.54
C LEU A 12 -9.21 -9.26 42.62
N ASN A 13 -9.80 -9.54 43.81
CA ASN A 13 -9.12 -10.26 44.91
C ASN A 13 -8.79 -11.69 44.54
N ALA A 14 -9.67 -12.40 43.83
CA ALA A 14 -9.40 -13.74 43.31
C ALA A 14 -8.25 -13.71 42.29
N LEU A 15 -8.27 -12.73 41.35
CA LEU A 15 -7.25 -12.55 40.35
C LEU A 15 -5.89 -12.22 40.99
N ASN A 16 -5.87 -11.25 41.92
CA ASN A 16 -4.69 -10.89 42.68
C ASN A 16 -4.15 -12.05 43.51
N SER A 17 -5.01 -12.85 44.12
CA SER A 17 -4.60 -14.05 44.88
C SER A 17 -3.92 -15.09 44.00
N LEU A 18 -4.36 -15.24 42.77
CA LEU A 18 -3.77 -16.14 41.79
C LEU A 18 -2.38 -15.62 41.32
N ILE A 19 -2.27 -14.36 40.94
CA ILE A 19 -1.06 -13.76 40.39
C ILE A 19 0.01 -13.63 41.50
N LEU A 20 -0.37 -13.01 42.62
CA LEU A 20 0.53 -12.63 43.68
C LEU A 20 0.76 -13.74 44.68
N GLY A 21 -0.13 -14.76 44.68
CA GLY A 21 0.00 -15.98 45.51
C GLY A 21 1.12 -16.90 45.03
N ARG A 22 1.30 -17.03 43.72
CA ARG A 22 2.27 -17.93 43.10
C ARG A 22 3.05 -17.23 41.97
N PRO A 23 3.82 -16.14 42.24
CA PRO A 23 4.42 -15.33 41.22
C PRO A 23 5.40 -16.12 40.32
N VAL A 24 6.11 -17.09 40.86
CA VAL A 24 7.01 -17.95 40.08
C VAL A 24 6.22 -18.79 39.04
N ALA A 25 5.09 -19.32 39.42
CA ALA A 25 4.25 -20.11 38.50
C ALA A 25 3.71 -19.26 37.36
N VAL A 26 3.35 -17.99 37.63
CA VAL A 26 2.91 -17.03 36.61
C VAL A 26 4.06 -16.74 35.63
N VAL A 27 5.25 -16.39 36.13
CA VAL A 27 6.40 -16.11 35.29
C VAL A 27 6.77 -17.32 34.42
N VAL A 28 6.79 -18.53 34.99
CA VAL A 28 7.07 -19.75 34.23
C VAL A 28 6.01 -20.03 33.16
N ALA A 29 4.74 -19.80 33.46
CA ALA A 29 3.65 -19.97 32.47
C ALA A 29 3.82 -18.98 31.29
N PHE A 30 4.11 -17.71 31.56
CA PHE A 30 4.36 -16.71 30.52
C PHE A 30 5.59 -17.05 29.67
N LEU A 31 6.67 -17.50 30.27
CA LEU A 31 7.87 -17.96 29.56
C LEU A 31 7.59 -19.20 28.69
N ALA A 32 6.75 -20.12 29.15
CA ALA A 32 6.32 -21.27 28.35
C ALA A 32 5.49 -20.86 27.14
N VAL A 33 4.53 -19.93 27.31
CA VAL A 33 3.76 -19.35 26.20
C VAL A 33 4.68 -18.60 25.24
N THR A 34 5.67 -17.85 25.75
CA THR A 34 6.66 -17.16 24.91
C THR A 34 7.44 -18.16 24.06
N ALA A 35 7.94 -19.25 24.67
CA ALA A 35 8.66 -20.29 23.96
C ALA A 35 7.81 -20.97 22.86
N PHE A 36 6.52 -21.13 23.10
CA PHE A 36 5.59 -21.65 22.10
C PHE A 36 5.42 -20.66 20.95
N LEU A 37 5.11 -19.39 21.24
CA LEU A 37 4.82 -18.37 20.22
C LEU A 37 6.04 -18.00 19.38
N VAL A 38 7.26 -18.04 19.96
CA VAL A 38 8.50 -17.83 19.18
C VAL A 38 8.63 -18.80 18.02
N GLY A 39 8.08 -20.01 18.12
CA GLY A 39 8.03 -20.97 17.01
C GLY A 39 7.26 -20.47 15.77
N GLY A 40 6.29 -19.58 15.96
CA GLY A 40 5.53 -19.01 14.85
C GLY A 40 6.29 -17.94 14.07
N ILE A 41 7.33 -17.32 14.65
CA ILE A 41 8.05 -16.22 13.97
C ILE A 41 8.70 -16.68 12.65
N GLY A 42 9.18 -17.92 12.60
CA GLY A 42 9.74 -18.50 11.37
C GLY A 42 8.71 -18.89 10.29
N MET A 43 7.43 -18.66 10.56
CA MET A 43 6.32 -18.93 9.63
C MET A 43 5.70 -17.65 9.07
N ILE A 44 6.26 -16.48 9.39
CA ILE A 44 5.80 -15.20 8.86
C ILE A 44 6.08 -15.16 7.36
N GLN A 45 5.04 -14.86 6.59
CA GLN A 45 5.11 -14.63 5.16
C GLN A 45 5.01 -13.11 4.92
N THR A 46 5.81 -12.59 4.00
CA THR A 46 5.63 -11.24 3.46
C THR A 46 4.69 -11.32 2.28
N VAL A 47 3.95 -10.25 2.01
CA VAL A 47 3.11 -10.15 0.82
C VAL A 47 4.03 -10.13 -0.40
N GLU A 48 3.88 -11.13 -1.28
CA GLU A 48 4.67 -11.22 -2.52
C GLU A 48 4.02 -10.44 -3.65
N ASP A 49 2.69 -10.35 -3.65
CA ASP A 49 1.93 -9.56 -4.61
C ASP A 49 0.96 -8.62 -3.88
N GLN A 50 1.18 -7.31 -4.05
CA GLN A 50 0.28 -6.31 -3.46
C GLN A 50 -0.95 -6.07 -4.34
N SER A 51 -0.87 -6.30 -5.65
CA SER A 51 -1.97 -6.07 -6.59
C SER A 51 -3.16 -6.96 -6.26
N ASP A 52 -2.95 -8.23 -5.94
CA ASP A 52 -4.01 -9.16 -5.55
C ASP A 52 -4.72 -8.75 -4.24
N ALA A 53 -3.99 -8.14 -3.31
CA ALA A 53 -4.55 -7.69 -2.03
C ALA A 53 -5.48 -6.48 -2.17
N PHE A 54 -5.37 -5.72 -3.28
CA PHE A 54 -6.17 -4.52 -3.53
C PHE A 54 -7.44 -4.78 -4.34
N SER A 55 -7.55 -5.91 -5.02
CA SER A 55 -8.45 -6.10 -6.15
C SER A 55 -9.69 -6.95 -5.88
N GLU A 56 -9.75 -7.72 -4.80
CA GLU A 56 -10.92 -8.55 -4.51
C GLU A 56 -12.18 -7.67 -4.34
N ASP A 57 -13.20 -7.92 -5.15
CA ASP A 57 -14.54 -7.29 -5.14
C ASP A 57 -14.62 -5.85 -5.72
N ILE A 58 -13.74 -5.44 -6.65
CA ILE A 58 -13.86 -4.16 -7.37
C ILE A 58 -14.24 -4.40 -8.83
N ASP A 59 -15.42 -3.95 -9.25
CA ASP A 59 -15.93 -4.13 -10.62
C ASP A 59 -14.94 -3.65 -11.70
N ALA A 60 -14.22 -2.55 -11.43
CA ALA A 60 -13.24 -1.99 -12.37
C ALA A 60 -12.00 -2.90 -12.50
N GLN A 61 -11.58 -3.57 -11.43
CA GLN A 61 -10.47 -4.52 -11.46
C GLN A 61 -10.89 -5.82 -12.16
N GLU A 62 -12.07 -6.36 -11.83
CA GLU A 62 -12.60 -7.53 -12.55
C GLU A 62 -12.69 -7.28 -14.05
N ALA A 63 -13.06 -6.06 -14.44
CA ALA A 63 -13.10 -5.66 -15.86
C ALA A 63 -11.69 -5.54 -16.46
N LEU A 64 -10.69 -5.05 -15.70
CA LEU A 64 -9.30 -4.98 -16.15
C LEU A 64 -8.72 -6.38 -16.34
N ASP A 65 -8.95 -7.27 -15.39
CA ASP A 65 -8.51 -8.66 -15.48
C ASP A 65 -9.12 -9.36 -16.70
N ALA A 66 -10.44 -9.12 -16.96
CA ALA A 66 -11.11 -9.64 -18.15
C ALA A 66 -10.53 -9.06 -19.45
N VAL A 67 -10.21 -7.77 -19.47
CA VAL A 67 -9.54 -7.11 -20.61
C VAL A 67 -8.17 -7.74 -20.86
N ASN A 68 -7.38 -7.93 -19.83
CA ASN A 68 -6.05 -8.53 -19.93
C ASN A 68 -6.12 -10.00 -20.38
N GLU A 69 -7.09 -10.77 -19.88
CA GLU A 69 -7.29 -12.18 -20.28
C GLU A 69 -7.80 -12.32 -21.71
N GLU A 70 -8.76 -11.48 -22.13
CA GLU A 70 -9.44 -11.60 -23.41
C GLU A 70 -8.71 -10.92 -24.57
N PHE A 71 -7.98 -9.82 -24.33
CA PHE A 71 -7.35 -8.99 -25.37
C PHE A 71 -5.82 -8.95 -25.26
N GLY A 72 -5.23 -9.53 -24.22
CA GLY A 72 -3.82 -9.41 -23.86
C GLY A 72 -3.50 -8.08 -23.18
N ALA A 73 -2.52 -8.11 -22.29
CA ALA A 73 -2.04 -6.91 -21.62
C ALA A 73 -1.36 -5.96 -22.62
N THR A 74 -1.74 -4.68 -22.61
CA THR A 74 -1.23 -3.69 -23.58
C THR A 74 0.26 -3.40 -23.37
N PHE A 75 0.76 -3.46 -22.14
CA PHE A 75 2.19 -3.43 -21.77
C PHE A 75 2.37 -4.10 -20.41
N GLY A 76 3.09 -5.22 -20.38
CA GLY A 76 3.94 -5.62 -19.24
C GLY A 76 3.30 -6.17 -17.98
N ASP A 77 2.00 -6.46 -17.93
CA ASP A 77 1.41 -7.31 -16.89
C ASP A 77 1.57 -8.82 -17.20
N ASP A 78 2.32 -9.16 -18.25
CA ASP A 78 2.77 -10.52 -18.42
C ASP A 78 3.73 -10.85 -17.25
N GLU A 79 3.29 -11.65 -16.31
CA GLU A 79 4.08 -12.18 -15.19
C GLU A 79 5.45 -12.76 -15.65
N GLU A 80 5.65 -12.92 -16.93
CA GLU A 80 6.81 -13.51 -17.57
C GLU A 80 7.75 -12.49 -18.25
N SER A 81 7.48 -11.18 -18.19
CA SER A 81 8.26 -10.17 -18.92
C SER A 81 9.17 -9.32 -18.01
N THR A 82 10.30 -8.88 -18.61
CA THR A 82 11.24 -7.93 -18.00
C THR A 82 11.48 -6.80 -18.97
N GLN A 83 11.36 -5.58 -18.56
CA GLN A 83 11.59 -4.39 -19.38
C GLN A 83 12.99 -3.81 -19.15
N LEU A 84 13.71 -3.55 -20.22
CA LEU A 84 14.94 -2.77 -20.21
C LEU A 84 14.63 -1.36 -20.71
N LEU A 85 14.72 -0.39 -19.82
CA LEU A 85 14.49 1.02 -20.09
C LEU A 85 15.84 1.68 -20.34
N GLN A 86 16.09 2.15 -21.54
CA GLN A 86 17.35 2.79 -21.91
C GLN A 86 17.15 4.29 -22.12
N ASP A 87 17.80 5.11 -21.29
CA ASP A 87 17.92 6.54 -21.47
C ASP A 87 19.23 6.90 -22.16
N SER A 88 19.19 7.79 -23.13
CA SER A 88 20.39 8.32 -23.78
C SER A 88 20.07 9.51 -24.68
N GLN A 89 21.11 10.28 -25.08
CA GLN A 89 20.92 11.37 -26.06
C GLN A 89 20.31 10.87 -27.39
N ASN A 90 20.52 9.61 -27.75
CA ASN A 90 19.85 8.94 -28.85
C ASN A 90 19.91 7.42 -28.63
N ALA A 91 18.81 6.86 -28.15
CA ALA A 91 18.64 5.42 -27.92
C ALA A 91 18.71 4.57 -29.20
N LEU A 92 18.52 5.19 -30.37
CA LEU A 92 18.62 4.55 -31.69
C LEU A 92 20.01 4.69 -32.30
N SER A 93 20.98 5.26 -31.59
CA SER A 93 22.39 5.31 -32.05
C SER A 93 23.03 3.92 -32.03
N LYS A 94 24.01 3.71 -32.93
CA LYS A 94 24.74 2.44 -32.98
C LYS A 94 25.31 1.97 -31.63
N PRO A 95 25.92 2.83 -30.78
CA PRO A 95 26.40 2.43 -29.47
C PRO A 95 25.26 2.00 -28.53
N ALA A 96 24.11 2.69 -28.56
CA ALA A 96 22.95 2.39 -27.74
C ALA A 96 22.34 1.03 -28.10
N LEU A 97 22.08 0.81 -29.41
CA LEU A 97 21.58 -0.48 -29.91
C LEU A 97 22.51 -1.66 -29.59
N LEU A 98 23.84 -1.45 -29.69
CA LEU A 98 24.81 -2.48 -29.33
C LEU A 98 24.83 -2.80 -27.83
N ARG A 99 24.54 -1.82 -26.96
CA ARG A 99 24.41 -2.05 -25.51
C ARG A 99 23.19 -2.92 -25.19
N SER A 100 22.01 -2.56 -25.73
CA SER A 100 20.79 -3.38 -25.55
C SER A 100 21.03 -4.83 -26.02
N LEU A 101 21.54 -5.03 -27.23
CA LEU A 101 21.85 -6.37 -27.75
C LEU A 101 22.91 -7.11 -26.92
N ALA A 102 23.86 -6.42 -26.31
CA ALA A 102 24.85 -7.06 -25.44
C ALA A 102 24.25 -7.56 -24.12
N ILE A 103 23.25 -6.85 -23.58
CA ILE A 103 22.50 -7.31 -22.40
C ILE A 103 21.64 -8.51 -22.78
N ILE A 104 20.87 -8.42 -23.86
CA ILE A 104 20.04 -9.51 -24.37
C ILE A 104 20.88 -10.79 -24.61
N GLU A 105 22.03 -10.66 -25.30
CA GLU A 105 22.93 -11.79 -25.57
C GLU A 105 23.43 -12.42 -24.27
N ARG A 106 23.85 -11.59 -23.27
CA ARG A 106 24.31 -12.10 -21.97
C ARG A 106 23.19 -12.74 -21.16
N THR A 107 21.98 -12.22 -21.25
CA THR A 107 20.79 -12.79 -20.62
C THR A 107 20.48 -14.16 -21.25
N ASN A 108 20.51 -14.25 -22.57
CA ASN A 108 20.27 -15.50 -23.29
C ASN A 108 21.39 -16.55 -23.05
N ASP A 109 22.63 -16.11 -22.81
CA ASP A 109 23.75 -17.03 -22.51
C ASP A 109 23.63 -17.64 -21.10
N ARG A 110 22.82 -17.08 -20.21
CA ARG A 110 22.52 -17.61 -18.89
C ARG A 110 21.23 -18.43 -18.94
N ALA A 111 21.34 -19.73 -19.04
CA ALA A 111 20.19 -20.64 -19.15
C ALA A 111 19.23 -20.56 -17.94
N GLU A 112 19.72 -20.14 -16.77
CA GLU A 112 18.91 -19.90 -15.57
C GLU A 112 17.93 -18.74 -15.73
N LEU A 113 18.21 -17.78 -16.62
CA LEU A 113 17.33 -16.63 -16.87
C LEU A 113 16.22 -16.93 -17.89
N ARG A 114 16.25 -18.11 -18.52
CA ARG A 114 15.14 -18.68 -19.32
C ARG A 114 14.56 -17.75 -20.39
N LEU A 115 15.38 -16.90 -21.00
CA LEU A 115 14.95 -15.99 -22.06
C LEU A 115 14.41 -16.77 -23.25
N THR A 116 13.18 -16.48 -23.67
CA THR A 116 12.54 -17.08 -24.86
C THR A 116 12.51 -16.12 -26.03
N ASP A 117 12.22 -14.84 -25.75
CA ASP A 117 12.19 -13.80 -26.78
C ASP A 117 12.68 -12.45 -26.22
N ALA A 118 13.08 -11.57 -27.12
CA ALA A 118 13.46 -10.21 -26.80
C ALA A 118 13.05 -9.28 -27.95
N THR A 119 12.09 -8.43 -27.68
CA THR A 119 11.54 -7.45 -28.63
C THR A 119 11.91 -6.04 -28.22
N GLY A 120 12.60 -5.32 -29.09
CA GLY A 120 13.03 -3.95 -28.87
C GLY A 120 13.54 -3.27 -30.12
N PRO A 121 13.81 -1.95 -30.11
CA PRO A 121 14.31 -1.26 -31.28
C PRO A 121 15.59 -1.87 -31.84
N ALA A 122 16.45 -2.39 -30.97
CA ALA A 122 17.72 -3.00 -31.37
C ALA A 122 17.54 -4.30 -32.14
N THR A 123 16.60 -5.16 -31.75
CA THR A 123 16.28 -6.43 -32.43
C THR A 123 15.58 -6.17 -33.76
N ILE A 124 14.59 -5.25 -33.78
CA ILE A 124 13.85 -4.88 -34.98
C ILE A 124 14.77 -4.27 -36.02
N ILE A 125 15.64 -3.32 -35.66
CA ILE A 125 16.60 -2.70 -36.57
C ILE A 125 17.63 -3.73 -37.08
N ALA A 126 18.08 -4.65 -36.23
CA ALA A 126 19.01 -5.71 -36.64
C ALA A 126 18.40 -6.64 -37.68
N GLN A 127 17.14 -7.04 -37.51
CA GLN A 127 16.40 -7.89 -38.47
C GLN A 127 16.11 -7.11 -39.78
N GLN A 128 15.87 -5.81 -39.71
CA GLN A 128 15.71 -4.98 -40.89
C GLN A 128 17.01 -4.83 -41.69
N LEU A 129 18.18 -4.87 -41.02
CA LEU A 129 19.49 -4.82 -41.66
C LEU A 129 19.93 -6.17 -42.23
N ASP A 130 19.60 -7.26 -41.53
CA ASP A 130 19.96 -8.64 -41.92
C ASP A 130 18.80 -9.58 -41.48
N PRO A 131 17.84 -9.86 -42.39
CA PRO A 131 16.71 -10.75 -42.09
C PRO A 131 17.09 -12.18 -41.70
N ASP A 132 18.31 -12.61 -42.01
CA ASP A 132 18.84 -13.95 -41.65
C ASP A 132 19.50 -13.95 -40.25
N ALA A 133 19.47 -12.84 -39.50
CA ALA A 133 20.06 -12.71 -38.18
C ALA A 133 19.09 -13.23 -37.08
N GLU A 134 18.89 -14.58 -37.05
CA GLU A 134 17.97 -15.22 -36.10
C GLU A 134 18.48 -15.22 -34.65
N SER A 135 19.80 -15.18 -34.40
CA SER A 135 20.34 -15.16 -33.02
C SER A 135 20.78 -13.77 -32.58
N TYR A 136 20.68 -13.45 -31.29
CA TYR A 136 21.11 -12.15 -30.74
C TYR A 136 22.57 -11.82 -31.04
N ALA A 137 23.45 -12.83 -31.04
CA ALA A 137 24.84 -12.69 -31.50
C ALA A 137 24.94 -12.31 -32.99
N ALA A 138 24.05 -12.82 -33.85
CA ALA A 138 23.99 -12.45 -35.26
C ALA A 138 23.42 -10.99 -35.42
N GLN A 139 22.40 -10.67 -34.73
CA GLN A 139 21.79 -9.32 -34.69
C GLN A 139 22.81 -8.26 -34.24
N ARG A 140 23.58 -8.55 -33.18
CA ARG A 140 24.66 -7.68 -32.73
C ARG A 140 25.75 -7.50 -33.77
N ARG A 141 26.09 -8.56 -34.53
CA ARG A 141 27.04 -8.48 -35.65
C ARG A 141 26.48 -7.64 -36.80
N ALA A 142 25.18 -7.76 -37.12
CA ALA A 142 24.53 -6.97 -38.15
C ALA A 142 24.63 -5.46 -37.82
N ILE A 143 24.22 -5.04 -36.63
CA ILE A 143 24.36 -3.64 -36.14
C ILE A 143 25.86 -3.21 -36.14
N SER A 144 26.77 -4.07 -35.66
CA SER A 144 28.20 -3.74 -35.56
C SER A 144 28.83 -3.47 -36.93
N ARG A 145 28.41 -4.18 -37.97
CA ARG A 145 28.93 -4.03 -39.35
C ARG A 145 28.28 -2.86 -40.11
N ALA A 146 27.05 -2.53 -39.76
CA ALA A 146 26.31 -1.45 -40.42
C ALA A 146 26.93 -0.07 -40.15
N SER A 147 26.90 0.77 -41.16
CA SER A 147 27.26 2.18 -41.03
C SER A 147 26.09 2.96 -40.35
N GLU A 148 26.40 4.11 -39.79
CA GLU A 148 25.36 5.01 -39.19
C GLU A 148 24.23 5.34 -40.19
N ARG A 149 24.55 5.46 -41.50
CA ARG A 149 23.54 5.73 -42.54
C ARG A 149 22.62 4.54 -42.78
N GLU A 150 23.16 3.33 -42.76
CA GLU A 150 22.36 2.11 -42.91
C GLU A 150 21.45 1.93 -41.71
N ILE A 151 21.92 2.16 -40.49
CA ILE A 151 21.10 2.13 -39.27
C ILE A 151 19.98 3.18 -39.36
N GLN A 152 20.28 4.44 -39.69
CA GLN A 152 19.26 5.47 -39.88
C GLN A 152 18.23 5.12 -40.95
N THR A 153 18.64 4.40 -42.00
CA THR A 153 17.71 3.94 -43.03
C THR A 153 16.80 2.84 -42.50
N ALA A 154 17.35 1.89 -41.75
CA ALA A 154 16.56 0.84 -41.10
C ALA A 154 15.58 1.41 -40.06
N VAL A 155 16.00 2.37 -39.24
CA VAL A 155 15.10 3.09 -38.29
C VAL A 155 13.93 3.74 -39.04
N ARG A 156 14.19 4.44 -40.14
CA ARG A 156 13.11 5.07 -40.93
C ARG A 156 12.17 4.06 -41.58
N ALA A 157 12.69 2.89 -41.95
CA ALA A 157 11.87 1.82 -42.53
C ALA A 157 11.00 1.12 -41.47
N SER A 158 11.44 1.10 -40.21
CA SER A 158 10.66 0.55 -39.09
C SER A 158 9.70 1.55 -38.47
N ALA A 159 9.84 2.83 -38.76
CA ALA A 159 9.10 3.93 -38.10
C ALA A 159 7.57 3.88 -38.30
N ASP A 160 7.10 3.27 -39.40
CA ASP A 160 5.67 3.15 -39.68
C ASP A 160 5.04 1.88 -39.05
N SER A 161 5.85 1.08 -38.34
CA SER A 161 5.36 -0.11 -37.62
C SER A 161 4.85 0.31 -36.23
N PRO A 162 3.60 0.03 -35.89
CA PRO A 162 3.06 0.33 -34.54
C PRO A 162 3.89 -0.28 -33.42
N GLY A 163 4.34 -1.55 -33.57
CA GLY A 163 5.18 -2.19 -32.57
C GLY A 163 6.57 -1.55 -32.40
N PHE A 164 7.08 -0.80 -33.38
CA PHE A 164 8.31 -0.02 -33.20
C PHE A 164 8.05 1.31 -32.47
N GLN A 165 6.93 1.98 -32.81
CA GLN A 165 6.58 3.26 -32.19
C GLN A 165 6.35 3.12 -30.68
N ALA A 166 5.70 2.07 -30.25
CA ALA A 166 5.46 1.75 -28.84
C ALA A 166 6.76 1.49 -28.03
N LEU A 167 7.88 1.19 -28.68
CA LEU A 167 9.16 0.87 -28.03
C LEU A 167 10.15 2.04 -28.03
N VAL A 168 9.76 3.20 -28.54
CA VAL A 168 10.59 4.42 -28.59
C VAL A 168 9.84 5.58 -27.94
N SER A 169 10.58 6.49 -27.32
CA SER A 169 9.99 7.66 -26.63
C SER A 169 9.23 8.59 -27.58
N GLU A 170 8.28 9.36 -27.04
CA GLU A 170 7.45 10.34 -27.76
C GLU A 170 8.25 11.38 -28.58
N ASP A 171 9.46 11.70 -28.12
CA ASP A 171 10.36 12.60 -28.83
C ASP A 171 10.96 11.98 -30.11
N PHE A 172 10.51 10.75 -30.48
CA PHE A 172 10.99 10.06 -31.67
C PHE A 172 10.86 10.90 -32.93
N ASN A 173 11.97 11.10 -33.58
CA ASN A 173 12.03 11.88 -34.81
C ASN A 173 12.50 11.01 -35.99
N GLN A 174 11.56 10.63 -36.84
CA GLN A 174 11.84 9.80 -38.04
C GLN A 174 12.89 10.42 -38.97
N ARG A 175 12.93 11.78 -39.13
CA ARG A 175 13.86 12.43 -40.03
C ARG A 175 15.30 12.32 -39.55
N SER A 176 15.54 12.56 -38.26
CA SER A 176 16.86 12.41 -37.63
C SER A 176 17.18 10.97 -37.26
N ALA A 177 16.21 10.08 -37.26
CA ALA A 177 16.29 8.69 -36.76
C ALA A 177 16.82 8.68 -35.32
N SER A 178 16.16 9.43 -34.42
CA SER A 178 16.58 9.61 -33.01
C SER A 178 15.38 9.55 -32.07
N ALA A 179 15.61 8.99 -30.90
CA ALA A 179 14.70 8.99 -29.76
C ALA A 179 15.54 9.13 -28.48
N GLY A 180 15.04 9.83 -27.47
CA GLY A 180 15.69 10.02 -26.18
C GLY A 180 15.73 8.74 -25.37
N ALA A 181 14.68 7.93 -25.46
CA ALA A 181 14.57 6.67 -24.74
C ALA A 181 14.08 5.51 -25.60
N SER A 182 14.26 4.28 -25.09
CA SER A 182 13.71 3.06 -25.69
C SER A 182 13.41 1.99 -24.65
N ILE A 183 12.36 1.21 -24.93
CA ILE A 183 12.00 0.00 -24.16
C ILE A 183 12.40 -1.25 -24.94
N THR A 184 12.95 -2.24 -24.25
CA THR A 184 13.12 -3.59 -24.78
C THR A 184 12.47 -4.57 -23.82
N VAL A 185 11.52 -5.35 -24.31
CA VAL A 185 10.80 -6.39 -23.55
C VAL A 185 11.53 -7.72 -23.70
N LEU A 186 11.84 -8.35 -22.60
CA LEU A 186 12.43 -9.68 -22.50
C LEU A 186 11.36 -10.63 -21.97
N THR A 187 11.02 -11.65 -22.75
CA THR A 187 10.05 -12.67 -22.33
C THR A 187 10.78 -13.90 -21.82
N HIS A 188 10.34 -14.43 -20.68
CA HIS A 188 10.94 -15.58 -20.01
C HIS A 188 9.94 -16.73 -19.95
N SER A 189 10.41 -17.99 -19.94
CA SER A 189 9.54 -19.15 -19.78
C SER A 189 9.60 -19.68 -18.35
N PHE A 190 8.44 -19.80 -17.70
CA PHE A 190 8.33 -20.38 -16.36
C PHE A 190 7.53 -21.68 -16.38
N PRO A 191 7.85 -22.67 -15.52
CA PRO A 191 6.96 -23.79 -15.29
C PRO A 191 5.72 -23.31 -14.50
N PRO A 192 4.56 -23.97 -14.67
CA PRO A 192 3.30 -23.59 -14.02
C PRO A 192 3.31 -23.61 -12.47
N GLU A 193 4.36 -24.14 -11.86
CA GLU A 193 4.57 -24.18 -10.41
C GLU A 193 6.00 -23.72 -10.10
N GLY A 194 6.16 -22.50 -9.58
CA GLY A 194 7.42 -22.05 -8.98
C GLY A 194 7.76 -20.59 -9.19
N ASP A 195 7.91 -19.93 -8.10
CA ASP A 195 8.43 -18.58 -7.88
C ASP A 195 9.86 -18.41 -8.39
N ASN A 196 10.02 -17.96 -9.62
CA ASN A 196 11.37 -17.65 -10.13
C ASN A 196 11.45 -16.32 -10.88
N LEU A 197 10.33 -15.58 -11.02
CA LEU A 197 10.33 -14.31 -11.74
C LEU A 197 11.26 -13.28 -11.09
N GLN A 198 11.17 -13.12 -9.78
CA GLN A 198 12.03 -12.21 -9.02
C GLN A 198 13.53 -12.55 -9.21
N GLU A 199 13.90 -13.82 -9.09
CA GLU A 199 15.31 -14.25 -9.24
C GLU A 199 15.81 -14.01 -10.68
N VAL A 200 14.96 -14.25 -11.67
CA VAL A 200 15.27 -14.01 -13.08
C VAL A 200 15.44 -12.52 -13.34
N GLN A 201 14.51 -11.69 -12.93
CA GLN A 201 14.57 -10.24 -13.16
C GLN A 201 15.74 -9.58 -12.41
N LEU A 202 16.03 -10.00 -11.17
CA LEU A 202 17.24 -9.57 -10.45
C LEU A 202 18.52 -10.03 -11.16
N GLY A 203 18.51 -11.21 -11.78
CA GLY A 203 19.62 -11.69 -12.59
C GLY A 203 19.84 -10.87 -13.86
N VAL A 204 18.77 -10.37 -14.49
CA VAL A 204 18.83 -9.43 -15.61
C VAL A 204 19.36 -8.07 -15.15
N LYS A 205 18.89 -7.56 -13.99
CA LYS A 205 19.36 -6.32 -13.37
C LYS A 205 20.87 -6.38 -13.11
N GLU A 206 21.37 -7.47 -12.56
CA GLU A 206 22.82 -7.68 -12.36
C GLU A 206 23.63 -7.57 -13.67
N ILE A 207 23.07 -8.03 -14.78
CA ILE A 207 23.72 -7.93 -16.11
C ILE A 207 23.68 -6.48 -16.60
N ALA A 208 22.56 -5.79 -16.43
CA ALA A 208 22.39 -4.39 -16.84
C ALA A 208 23.32 -3.46 -16.05
N ASP A 209 23.38 -3.60 -14.71
CA ASP A 209 24.21 -2.80 -13.81
C ASP A 209 25.72 -2.93 -14.12
N ARG A 210 26.13 -4.04 -14.70
CA ARG A 210 27.52 -4.26 -15.17
C ARG A 210 27.79 -3.72 -16.56
N SER A 211 26.79 -3.15 -17.21
CA SER A 211 26.89 -2.60 -18.56
C SER A 211 27.08 -1.09 -18.50
N ASP A 212 27.89 -0.53 -19.43
CA ASP A 212 28.03 0.91 -19.49
C ASP A 212 26.76 1.57 -20.05
N GLY A 213 26.24 2.56 -19.38
CA GLY A 213 25.09 3.37 -19.81
C GLY A 213 23.94 3.35 -18.81
N ASP A 214 23.01 4.28 -18.96
CA ASP A 214 21.80 4.39 -18.13
C ASP A 214 20.74 3.42 -18.69
N ILE A 215 20.71 2.22 -18.12
CA ILE A 215 19.73 1.17 -18.46
C ILE A 215 19.12 0.68 -17.17
N ARG A 216 17.85 1.00 -16.97
CA ARG A 216 17.06 0.53 -15.85
C ARG A 216 16.36 -0.78 -16.22
N VAL A 217 16.20 -1.65 -15.25
CA VAL A 217 15.47 -2.91 -15.42
C VAL A 217 14.20 -2.82 -14.58
N PHE A 218 13.08 -3.03 -15.23
CA PHE A 218 11.76 -2.95 -14.61
C PHE A 218 10.98 -4.25 -14.80
N GLY A 219 10.17 -4.60 -13.82
CA GLY A 219 9.29 -5.75 -13.83
C GLY A 219 8.77 -6.10 -12.45
N LEU A 220 7.67 -6.84 -12.39
CA LEU A 220 6.93 -7.16 -11.16
C LEU A 220 7.81 -7.79 -10.07
N GLY A 221 8.70 -8.72 -10.43
CA GLY A 221 9.59 -9.34 -9.46
C GLY A 221 10.61 -8.37 -8.84
N ILE A 222 11.06 -7.33 -9.59
CA ILE A 222 11.91 -6.26 -9.04
C ILE A 222 11.09 -5.40 -8.09
N THR A 223 9.89 -4.97 -8.51
CA THR A 223 8.98 -4.17 -7.69
C THR A 223 8.64 -4.87 -6.38
N ASN A 224 8.29 -6.15 -6.43
CA ASN A 224 8.01 -6.96 -5.24
C ASN A 224 9.25 -7.10 -4.33
N SER A 225 10.43 -7.30 -4.92
CA SER A 225 11.68 -7.34 -4.17
C SER A 225 11.99 -6.02 -3.47
N GLU A 226 11.82 -4.91 -4.16
CA GLU A 226 12.06 -3.57 -3.59
C GLU A 226 11.06 -3.25 -2.48
N THR A 227 9.78 -3.60 -2.65
CA THR A 227 8.76 -3.46 -1.60
C THR A 227 9.10 -4.29 -0.36
N ALA A 228 9.55 -5.54 -0.54
CA ALA A 228 10.01 -6.37 0.58
C ALA A 228 11.24 -5.75 1.28
N ASN A 229 12.17 -5.18 0.52
CA ASN A 229 13.34 -4.48 1.05
C ASN A 229 12.93 -3.22 1.82
N VAL A 230 11.95 -2.43 1.35
CA VAL A 230 11.41 -1.26 2.09
C VAL A 230 10.92 -1.67 3.47
N ILE A 231 10.19 -2.77 3.57
CA ILE A 231 9.73 -3.29 4.87
C ILE A 231 10.93 -3.63 5.75
N GLY A 232 11.91 -4.34 5.21
CA GLY A 232 13.14 -4.72 5.91
C GLY A 232 13.96 -3.52 6.37
N ASP A 233 14.21 -2.57 5.50
CA ASP A 233 14.98 -1.35 5.76
C ASP A 233 14.25 -0.43 6.74
N SER A 234 12.94 -0.26 6.58
CA SER A 234 12.11 0.52 7.51
C SER A 234 12.19 -0.06 8.93
N LEU A 235 12.06 -1.37 9.08
CA LEU A 235 12.24 -2.03 10.37
C LEU A 235 13.68 -1.91 10.86
N GLY A 236 14.67 -2.07 9.97
CA GLY A 236 16.09 -1.98 10.28
C GLY A 236 16.55 -0.60 10.78
N ILE A 237 15.96 0.47 10.25
CA ILE A 237 16.26 1.86 10.61
C ILE A 237 15.39 2.34 11.77
N VAL A 238 14.07 2.16 11.66
CA VAL A 238 13.11 2.72 12.62
C VAL A 238 13.14 1.98 13.95
N MET A 239 13.22 0.64 13.95
CA MET A 239 13.17 -0.13 15.20
C MET A 239 14.35 0.16 16.15
N PRO A 240 15.61 0.23 15.72
CA PRO A 240 16.71 0.64 16.60
C PRO A 240 16.55 2.07 17.14
N ALA A 241 16.08 3.01 16.32
CA ALA A 241 15.82 4.38 16.74
C ALA A 241 14.70 4.44 17.80
N VAL A 242 13.61 3.75 17.57
CA VAL A 242 12.48 3.63 18.52
C VAL A 242 12.95 2.96 19.82
N LEU A 243 13.68 1.85 19.74
CA LEU A 243 14.22 1.16 20.91
C LEU A 243 15.20 2.04 21.68
N GLY A 244 16.03 2.81 20.99
CA GLY A 244 16.93 3.79 21.61
C GLY A 244 16.18 4.88 22.37
N LEU A 245 15.14 5.48 21.75
CA LEU A 245 14.27 6.48 22.38
C LEU A 245 13.50 5.89 23.58
N ILE A 246 12.97 4.69 23.43
CA ILE A 246 12.28 3.94 24.48
C ILE A 246 13.23 3.70 25.66
N LEU A 247 14.43 3.22 25.38
CA LEU A 247 15.43 2.97 26.42
C LEU A 247 15.78 4.25 27.16
N LEU A 248 16.04 5.34 26.43
CA LEU A 248 16.30 6.66 27.03
C LEU A 248 15.13 7.11 27.92
N PHE A 249 13.90 6.98 27.42
CA PHE A 249 12.70 7.34 28.16
C PHE A 249 12.50 6.47 29.41
N LEU A 250 12.69 5.16 29.30
CA LEU A 250 12.58 4.23 30.42
C LEU A 250 13.66 4.45 31.47
N ILE A 251 14.89 4.82 31.09
CA ILE A 251 15.96 5.20 32.03
C ILE A 251 15.51 6.40 32.88
N VAL A 252 14.94 7.42 32.23
CA VAL A 252 14.43 8.62 32.92
C VAL A 252 13.20 8.30 33.77
N ALA A 253 12.31 7.41 33.28
CA ALA A 253 11.06 7.07 33.97
C ALA A 253 11.30 6.11 35.16
N TYR A 254 12.08 5.05 34.94
CA TYR A 254 12.26 4.04 35.96
C TYR A 254 13.39 4.36 36.94
N ARG A 255 14.46 4.98 36.48
CA ARG A 255 15.61 5.36 37.33
C ARG A 255 16.19 4.22 38.20
N ASP A 256 15.82 2.97 37.89
CA ASP A 256 16.25 1.75 38.55
C ASP A 256 16.52 0.68 37.46
N PRO A 257 17.74 0.09 37.45
CA PRO A 257 18.12 -0.86 36.40
C PRO A 257 17.30 -2.16 36.41
N ILE A 258 16.79 -2.59 37.57
CA ILE A 258 15.98 -3.80 37.68
C ILE A 258 14.60 -3.54 37.05
N ASP A 259 13.98 -2.39 37.35
CA ASP A 259 12.71 -2.00 36.75
C ASP A 259 12.84 -1.79 35.25
N LEU A 260 13.98 -1.22 34.80
CA LEU A 260 14.29 -1.06 33.38
C LEU A 260 14.36 -2.42 32.67
N ILE A 261 15.10 -3.37 33.22
CA ILE A 261 15.24 -4.72 32.64
C ILE A 261 13.88 -5.43 32.58
N LEU A 262 13.11 -5.37 33.68
CA LEU A 262 11.79 -6.01 33.73
C LEU A 262 10.81 -5.40 32.72
N GLY A 263 10.80 -4.07 32.59
CA GLY A 263 10.00 -3.36 31.60
C GLY A 263 10.41 -3.75 30.17
N LEU A 264 11.72 -3.79 29.90
CA LEU A 264 12.24 -4.17 28.60
C LEU A 264 11.89 -5.63 28.24
N VAL A 265 12.04 -6.56 29.20
CA VAL A 265 11.64 -7.97 29.00
C VAL A 265 10.14 -8.08 28.70
N ALA A 266 9.29 -7.32 29.39
CA ALA A 266 7.86 -7.29 29.11
C ALA A 266 7.53 -6.77 27.72
N LEU A 267 8.22 -5.71 27.25
CA LEU A 267 8.07 -5.16 25.90
C LEU A 267 8.51 -6.15 24.83
N VAL A 268 9.68 -6.76 24.98
CA VAL A 268 10.18 -7.79 24.06
C VAL A 268 9.22 -8.98 24.01
N MET A 269 8.71 -9.41 25.16
CA MET A 269 7.74 -10.50 25.25
C MET A 269 6.46 -10.15 24.46
N THR A 270 5.98 -8.89 24.53
CA THR A 270 4.81 -8.44 23.75
C THR A 270 5.06 -8.58 22.26
N LEU A 271 6.22 -8.14 21.78
CA LEU A 271 6.58 -8.27 20.37
C LEU A 271 6.68 -9.75 19.94
N LEU A 272 7.38 -10.57 20.73
CA LEU A 272 7.51 -12.01 20.43
C LEU A 272 6.15 -12.72 20.37
N TRP A 273 5.22 -12.36 21.24
CA TRP A 273 3.88 -12.92 21.22
C TRP A 273 3.10 -12.48 19.98
N THR A 274 3.21 -11.21 19.59
CA THR A 274 2.50 -10.67 18.44
C THR A 274 3.05 -11.23 17.14
N PHE A 275 4.37 -11.21 16.95
CA PHE A 275 4.98 -11.79 15.74
C PHE A 275 4.76 -13.30 15.65
N GLY A 276 4.84 -14.01 16.79
CA GLY A 276 4.52 -15.43 16.83
C GLY A 276 3.07 -15.73 16.47
N PHE A 277 2.14 -14.88 16.90
CA PHE A 277 0.73 -14.98 16.51
C PHE A 277 0.54 -14.75 14.99
N ILE A 278 1.17 -13.72 14.41
CA ILE A 278 1.14 -13.45 12.97
C ILE A 278 1.52 -14.71 12.19
N GLY A 279 2.66 -15.33 12.51
CA GLY A 279 3.12 -16.52 11.80
C GLY A 279 2.22 -17.74 11.98
N TYR A 280 1.70 -17.99 13.19
CA TYR A 280 0.77 -19.12 13.39
C TYR A 280 -0.61 -18.87 12.77
N ALA A 281 -1.05 -17.63 12.69
CA ALA A 281 -2.33 -17.27 12.06
C ALA A 281 -2.25 -17.27 10.53
N GLY A 282 -1.03 -17.34 9.95
CA GLY A 282 -0.83 -17.25 8.51
C GLY A 282 -1.20 -15.89 7.94
N ILE A 283 -1.14 -14.82 8.77
CA ILE A 283 -1.45 -13.46 8.33
C ILE A 283 -0.20 -12.92 7.63
N PRO A 284 -0.28 -12.50 6.37
CA PRO A 284 0.86 -11.93 5.66
C PRO A 284 1.29 -10.62 6.31
N PHE A 285 2.61 -10.39 6.39
CA PHE A 285 3.18 -9.17 6.94
C PHE A 285 3.35 -8.14 5.81
N ASP A 286 2.50 -7.13 5.82
CA ASP A 286 2.48 -6.03 4.87
C ASP A 286 3.10 -4.73 5.43
N GLN A 287 3.19 -3.70 4.59
CA GLN A 287 3.73 -2.38 4.96
C GLN A 287 2.95 -1.71 6.12
N ASN A 288 1.63 -1.89 6.20
CA ASN A 288 0.81 -1.33 7.28
C ASN A 288 1.20 -1.89 8.65
N MET A 289 1.67 -3.15 8.68
CA MET A 289 2.05 -3.83 9.92
C MET A 289 3.35 -3.32 10.55
N ILE A 290 4.16 -2.54 9.82
CA ILE A 290 5.37 -1.89 10.38
C ILE A 290 5.02 -1.02 11.59
N SER A 291 3.86 -0.40 11.59
CA SER A 291 3.39 0.46 12.69
C SER A 291 2.99 -0.31 13.97
N VAL A 292 2.61 -1.59 13.86
CA VAL A 292 2.12 -2.40 15.00
C VAL A 292 3.15 -2.56 16.12
N PRO A 293 4.41 -2.96 15.86
CA PRO A 293 5.43 -3.04 16.90
C PRO A 293 5.61 -1.73 17.66
N ILE A 294 5.67 -0.60 16.95
CA ILE A 294 5.88 0.73 17.52
C ILE A 294 4.72 1.09 18.46
N LEU A 295 3.50 0.85 18.01
CA LEU A 295 2.30 1.07 18.79
C LEU A 295 2.27 0.24 20.07
N LEU A 296 2.55 -1.06 19.98
CA LEU A 296 2.53 -1.97 21.13
C LEU A 296 3.61 -1.60 22.15
N LEU A 297 4.79 -1.18 21.69
CA LEU A 297 5.84 -0.68 22.55
C LEU A 297 5.40 0.59 23.29
N ALA A 298 4.76 1.54 22.60
CA ALA A 298 4.27 2.79 23.19
C ALA A 298 3.24 2.53 24.31
N VAL A 299 2.23 1.69 24.03
CA VAL A 299 1.20 1.33 25.03
C VAL A 299 1.78 0.50 26.17
N GLY A 300 2.69 -0.42 25.86
CA GLY A 300 3.37 -1.22 26.89
C GLY A 300 4.19 -0.37 27.86
N ILE A 301 4.89 0.64 27.36
CA ILE A 301 5.63 1.59 28.18
C ILE A 301 4.69 2.32 29.14
N ASP A 302 3.57 2.81 28.65
CA ASP A 302 2.57 3.53 29.46
C ASP A 302 2.07 2.65 30.61
N PHE A 303 1.65 1.41 30.32
CA PHE A 303 1.24 0.46 31.36
C PHE A 303 2.36 0.18 32.37
N GLY A 304 3.60 -0.03 31.88
CA GLY A 304 4.74 -0.29 32.73
C GLY A 304 5.08 0.86 33.69
N ILE A 305 5.05 2.08 33.18
CA ILE A 305 5.32 3.28 33.99
C ILE A 305 4.26 3.46 35.08
N HIS A 306 3.00 3.29 34.75
CA HIS A 306 1.90 3.39 35.70
C HIS A 306 2.03 2.35 36.83
N ILE A 307 2.35 1.08 36.49
CA ILE A 307 2.56 0.03 37.50
C ILE A 307 3.73 0.37 38.42
N VAL A 308 4.87 0.69 37.84
CA VAL A 308 6.10 0.93 38.64
C VAL A 308 5.94 2.17 39.52
N ASN A 309 5.39 3.27 39.00
CA ASN A 309 5.18 4.48 39.80
C ASN A 309 4.15 4.28 40.91
N ARG A 310 3.02 3.63 40.60
CA ARG A 310 2.00 3.38 41.63
C ARG A 310 2.51 2.44 42.71
N TYR A 311 3.26 1.39 42.33
CA TYR A 311 3.90 0.50 43.29
C TYR A 311 4.89 1.26 44.20
N ARG A 312 5.69 2.20 43.67
CA ARG A 312 6.60 3.03 44.46
C ARG A 312 5.87 3.98 45.42
N GLU A 313 4.71 4.52 45.02
CA GLU A 313 3.87 5.30 45.91
C GLU A 313 3.40 4.48 47.10
N GLU A 314 2.96 3.25 46.88
CA GLU A 314 2.48 2.38 47.98
C GLU A 314 3.65 1.89 48.84
N LYS A 315 4.79 1.56 48.26
CA LYS A 315 6.01 1.29 49.04
C LYS A 315 6.47 2.49 49.90
N GLY A 316 6.34 3.71 49.36
CA GLY A 316 6.64 4.96 50.10
C GLY A 316 5.69 5.20 51.26
N ARG A 317 4.47 4.66 51.26
CA ARG A 317 3.49 4.66 52.36
C ARG A 317 3.80 3.61 53.44
N GLY A 318 4.82 2.76 53.24
CA GLY A 318 5.28 1.78 54.20
C GLY A 318 4.73 0.36 54.03
N PHE A 319 3.97 0.07 52.97
CA PHE A 319 3.48 -1.28 52.68
C PHE A 319 4.62 -2.24 52.26
N ASP A 320 4.49 -3.52 52.57
CA ASP A 320 5.43 -4.52 52.11
C ASP A 320 5.36 -4.74 50.58
N VAL A 321 6.31 -5.49 50.01
CA VAL A 321 6.41 -5.74 48.58
C VAL A 321 5.11 -6.33 48.01
N ARG A 322 4.52 -7.29 48.70
CA ARG A 322 3.32 -7.99 48.24
C ARG A 322 2.08 -7.15 48.40
N GLU A 323 1.94 -6.45 49.54
CA GLU A 323 0.79 -5.61 49.85
C GLU A 323 0.76 -4.38 48.92
N ALA A 324 1.90 -3.70 48.74
CA ALA A 324 2.04 -2.60 47.81
C ALA A 324 1.63 -3.00 46.38
N MET A 325 2.10 -4.17 45.90
CA MET A 325 1.74 -4.65 44.56
C MET A 325 0.28 -5.08 44.45
N THR A 326 -0.32 -5.65 45.52
CA THR A 326 -1.75 -5.99 45.57
C THR A 326 -2.62 -4.75 45.39
N ILE A 327 -2.31 -3.68 46.13
CA ILE A 327 -3.03 -2.40 46.03
C ILE A 327 -2.86 -1.80 44.62
N THR A 328 -1.62 -1.78 44.12
CA THR A 328 -1.31 -1.27 42.79
C THR A 328 -2.11 -1.99 41.70
N ASN A 329 -2.04 -3.34 41.69
CA ASN A 329 -2.69 -4.13 40.65
C ASN A 329 -4.21 -4.05 40.72
N SER A 330 -4.82 -4.00 41.93
CA SER A 330 -6.29 -3.84 42.07
C SER A 330 -6.79 -2.52 41.51
N GLN A 331 -6.02 -1.44 41.62
CA GLN A 331 -6.40 -0.13 41.12
C GLN A 331 -6.17 0.04 39.63
N LEU A 332 -5.05 -0.49 39.11
CA LEU A 332 -4.67 -0.32 37.69
C LEU A 332 -5.29 -1.35 36.75
N ALA A 333 -5.58 -2.58 37.22
CA ALA A 333 -6.11 -3.64 36.37
C ALA A 333 -7.44 -3.25 35.67
N VAL A 334 -8.33 -2.56 36.39
CA VAL A 334 -9.58 -2.05 35.81
C VAL A 334 -9.33 -0.98 34.78
N ALA A 335 -8.45 -0.03 35.08
CA ALA A 335 -8.09 1.05 34.15
C ALA A 335 -7.46 0.47 32.88
N PHE A 336 -6.52 -0.46 33.02
CA PHE A 336 -5.86 -1.12 31.88
C PHE A 336 -6.85 -1.96 31.06
N LEU A 337 -7.80 -2.65 31.71
CA LEU A 337 -8.85 -3.38 31.01
C LEU A 337 -9.72 -2.42 30.18
N ILE A 338 -10.12 -1.28 30.77
CA ILE A 338 -10.90 -0.27 30.04
C ILE A 338 -10.14 0.23 28.84
N VAL A 339 -8.87 0.64 28.99
CA VAL A 339 -8.02 1.09 27.89
C VAL A 339 -7.85 -0.01 26.84
N THR A 340 -7.60 -1.25 27.27
CA THR A 340 -7.47 -2.40 26.34
C THR A 340 -8.74 -2.60 25.52
N VAL A 341 -9.90 -2.61 26.16
CA VAL A 341 -11.18 -2.85 25.45
C VAL A 341 -11.53 -1.68 24.52
N THR A 342 -11.29 -0.42 24.94
CA THR A 342 -11.50 0.75 24.05
C THR A 342 -10.57 0.69 22.84
N THR A 343 -9.32 0.29 23.05
CA THR A 343 -8.33 0.16 21.96
C THR A 343 -8.69 -1.00 21.03
N VAL A 344 -9.14 -2.14 21.58
CA VAL A 344 -9.64 -3.26 20.76
C VAL A 344 -10.89 -2.88 19.96
N PHE A 345 -11.78 -2.03 20.49
CA PHE A 345 -12.89 -1.50 19.71
C PHE A 345 -12.44 -0.52 18.63
N GLY A 346 -11.41 0.30 18.92
CA GLY A 346 -10.82 1.20 17.95
C GLY A 346 -10.26 0.43 16.74
N PHE A 347 -9.42 -0.58 16.99
CA PHE A 347 -8.88 -1.42 15.91
C PHE A 347 -9.91 -2.37 15.32
N GLY A 348 -10.72 -3.00 16.16
CA GLY A 348 -11.73 -3.97 15.73
C GLY A 348 -12.79 -3.38 14.82
N ALA A 349 -13.01 -2.06 14.85
CA ALA A 349 -13.88 -1.39 13.89
C ALA A 349 -13.37 -1.54 12.44
N ASN A 350 -12.06 -1.64 12.24
CA ASN A 350 -11.47 -1.86 10.92
C ASN A 350 -11.69 -3.28 10.37
N LEU A 351 -12.19 -4.23 11.17
CA LEU A 351 -12.61 -5.55 10.68
C LEU A 351 -13.78 -5.48 9.69
N THR A 352 -14.49 -4.36 9.67
CA THR A 352 -15.58 -4.11 8.70
C THR A 352 -15.07 -3.54 7.38
N SER A 353 -13.78 -3.30 7.25
CA SER A 353 -13.17 -2.83 6.00
C SER A 353 -13.23 -3.92 4.93
N ASN A 354 -13.56 -3.52 3.72
CA ASN A 354 -13.43 -4.40 2.54
C ASN A 354 -11.97 -4.52 2.09
N PHE A 355 -11.08 -3.65 2.59
CA PHE A 355 -9.66 -3.67 2.29
C PHE A 355 -8.93 -4.65 3.21
N GLU A 356 -8.39 -5.73 2.64
CA GLU A 356 -7.79 -6.84 3.40
C GLU A 356 -6.62 -6.42 4.29
N PRO A 357 -5.64 -5.63 3.85
CA PRO A 357 -4.54 -5.18 4.69
C PRO A 357 -5.02 -4.44 5.96
N THR A 358 -6.09 -3.65 5.85
CA THR A 358 -6.70 -2.98 7.01
C THR A 358 -7.34 -3.96 7.99
N ARG A 359 -8.00 -5.03 7.50
CA ARG A 359 -8.55 -6.10 8.35
C ARG A 359 -7.44 -6.85 9.08
N ASN A 360 -6.39 -7.22 8.37
CA ASN A 360 -5.24 -7.93 8.92
C ASN A 360 -4.53 -7.11 10.01
N PHE A 361 -4.28 -5.83 9.74
CA PHE A 361 -3.78 -4.88 10.74
C PHE A 361 -4.68 -4.83 11.98
N ALA A 362 -5.99 -4.73 11.81
CA ALA A 362 -6.95 -4.67 12.91
C ALA A 362 -6.90 -5.89 13.82
N ILE A 363 -6.78 -7.09 13.22
CA ILE A 363 -6.64 -8.36 13.96
C ILE A 363 -5.35 -8.33 14.77
N VAL A 364 -4.23 -8.08 14.14
CA VAL A 364 -2.90 -8.14 14.76
C VAL A 364 -2.75 -7.09 15.86
N ALA A 365 -3.17 -5.84 15.61
CA ALA A 365 -3.12 -4.77 16.59
C ALA A 365 -4.03 -5.08 17.80
N SER A 366 -5.25 -5.57 17.57
CA SER A 366 -6.19 -5.95 18.64
C SER A 366 -5.64 -7.06 19.53
N VAL A 367 -5.10 -8.11 18.92
CA VAL A 367 -4.48 -9.24 19.65
C VAL A 367 -3.23 -8.79 20.37
N GLY A 368 -2.38 -7.96 19.74
CA GLY A 368 -1.18 -7.38 20.34
C GLY A 368 -1.47 -6.54 21.60
N ILE A 369 -2.52 -5.73 21.57
CA ILE A 369 -2.96 -4.96 22.76
C ILE A 369 -3.47 -5.89 23.88
N ILE A 370 -4.18 -6.95 23.54
CA ILE A 370 -4.59 -7.97 24.54
C ILE A 370 -3.34 -8.61 25.15
N PHE A 371 -2.33 -8.96 24.35
CA PHE A 371 -1.07 -9.51 24.87
C PHE A 371 -0.34 -8.49 25.75
N THR A 372 -0.31 -7.23 25.35
CA THR A 372 0.25 -6.13 26.16
C THR A 372 -0.44 -6.07 27.52
N PHE A 373 -1.77 -6.07 27.55
CA PHE A 373 -2.54 -6.09 28.79
C PHE A 373 -2.20 -7.30 29.66
N LEU A 374 -2.18 -8.51 29.11
CA LEU A 374 -1.84 -9.72 29.85
C LEU A 374 -0.44 -9.66 30.42
N ILE A 375 0.55 -9.27 29.64
CA ILE A 375 1.95 -9.22 30.06
C ILE A 375 2.16 -8.16 31.15
N PHE A 376 1.64 -6.97 30.94
CA PHE A 376 1.83 -5.88 31.91
C PHE A 376 0.96 -6.02 33.15
N SER A 377 -0.27 -6.57 33.08
CA SER A 377 -1.13 -6.75 34.26
C SER A 377 -0.81 -8.02 35.07
N PHE A 378 -0.16 -9.04 34.48
CA PHE A 378 0.07 -10.32 35.16
C PHE A 378 1.56 -10.65 35.30
N PHE A 379 2.30 -10.66 34.18
CA PHE A 379 3.71 -11.04 34.19
C PHE A 379 4.56 -9.99 34.92
N LEU A 380 4.46 -8.71 34.57
CA LEU A 380 5.30 -7.65 35.14
C LEU A 380 5.14 -7.52 36.65
N PRO A 381 3.92 -7.49 37.25
CA PRO A 381 3.74 -7.50 38.70
C PRO A 381 4.34 -8.73 39.39
N ALA A 382 4.15 -9.93 38.81
CA ALA A 382 4.72 -11.15 39.36
C ALA A 382 6.26 -11.16 39.32
N ALA A 383 6.84 -10.75 38.19
CA ALA A 383 8.28 -10.64 38.03
C ALA A 383 8.88 -9.59 38.97
N LYS A 384 8.23 -8.43 39.14
CA LYS A 384 8.63 -7.38 40.07
C LYS A 384 8.66 -7.86 41.51
N ILE A 385 7.65 -8.61 41.97
CA ILE A 385 7.64 -9.20 43.31
C ILE A 385 8.84 -10.13 43.54
N ILE A 386 9.16 -10.99 42.55
CA ILE A 386 10.31 -11.91 42.64
C ILE A 386 11.59 -11.11 42.70
N ALA A 387 11.74 -10.11 41.83
CA ALA A 387 12.93 -9.29 41.76
C ALA A 387 13.19 -8.51 43.07
N ASP A 388 12.15 -7.84 43.62
CA ASP A 388 12.33 -7.05 44.84
C ASP A 388 12.54 -7.90 46.11
N ARG A 389 11.89 -9.08 46.21
CA ARG A 389 12.17 -10.02 47.29
C ARG A 389 13.58 -10.55 47.25
N ASN A 390 14.10 -10.87 46.07
CA ASN A 390 15.46 -11.30 45.92
C ASN A 390 16.45 -10.14 46.20
N ARG A 391 16.10 -8.93 45.81
CA ARG A 391 16.85 -7.71 46.08
C ARG A 391 16.96 -7.46 47.60
N GLU A 392 15.86 -7.52 48.35
CA GLU A 392 15.82 -7.40 49.80
C GLU A 392 16.70 -8.49 50.49
N ARG A 393 16.65 -9.74 49.97
CA ARG A 393 17.47 -10.84 50.49
C ARG A 393 18.99 -10.65 50.22
N LEU A 394 19.34 -10.07 49.09
CA LEU A 394 20.73 -9.89 48.65
C LEU A 394 21.32 -8.56 49.12
N GLY A 395 20.52 -7.68 49.77
CA GLY A 395 20.95 -6.37 50.23
C GLY A 395 21.33 -5.39 49.12
N VAL A 396 20.78 -5.56 47.90
CA VAL A 396 21.03 -4.67 46.75
C VAL A 396 20.24 -3.37 46.91
N PRO A 397 20.88 -2.18 46.87
CA PRO A 397 20.17 -0.91 47.07
C PRO A 397 19.17 -0.61 45.98
N SER A 398 18.03 0.03 46.33
CA SER A 398 17.07 0.52 45.37
C SER A 398 17.44 1.92 44.91
N PHE A 399 17.43 2.16 43.60
CA PHE A 399 17.68 3.45 43.00
C PHE A 399 16.33 4.08 42.62
N GLY A 400 16.19 5.42 42.72
CA GLY A 400 15.01 6.13 42.27
C GLY A 400 13.69 5.74 42.94
N SER A 401 13.73 5.51 44.27
CA SER A 401 12.52 5.11 45.06
C SER A 401 11.42 6.15 45.17
N SER A 402 11.68 7.42 44.80
CA SER A 402 10.69 8.49 44.82
C SER A 402 9.83 8.49 43.53
N PRO A 403 8.49 8.71 43.62
CA PRO A 403 7.63 8.88 42.45
C PRO A 403 8.10 10.03 41.54
N LEU A 404 7.73 9.97 40.24
CA LEU A 404 8.13 10.97 39.23
C LEU A 404 7.53 12.35 39.47
N ALA A 405 6.29 12.43 39.98
CA ALA A 405 5.55 13.66 40.21
C ALA A 405 5.55 14.06 41.68
N THR A 406 6.73 14.38 42.23
CA THR A 406 6.81 15.04 43.54
C THR A 406 6.61 16.55 43.37
N GLU A 407 6.09 17.22 44.42
CA GLU A 407 5.85 18.69 44.41
C GLU A 407 7.12 19.51 44.09
N GLU A 408 8.28 18.92 44.25
CA GLU A 408 9.58 19.54 43.94
C GLU A 408 9.99 19.40 42.45
N SER A 409 9.37 18.52 41.72
CA SER A 409 9.69 18.32 40.29
C SER A 409 9.09 19.41 39.39
N ILE A 410 9.69 19.66 38.22
CA ILE A 410 9.19 20.62 37.21
C ILE A 410 7.79 20.22 36.76
N LEU A 411 7.55 18.92 36.54
CA LEU A 411 6.24 18.36 36.17
C LEU A 411 5.22 18.51 37.30
N GLY A 412 5.61 18.26 38.53
CA GLY A 412 4.74 18.43 39.71
C GLY A 412 4.32 19.89 39.98
N ARG A 413 5.05 20.86 39.42
CA ARG A 413 4.67 22.31 39.49
C ARG A 413 3.86 22.75 38.26
N ALA A 414 4.14 22.22 37.09
CA ALA A 414 3.45 22.63 35.84
C ALA A 414 2.06 22.04 35.73
N LEU A 415 1.84 20.76 36.05
CA LEU A 415 0.54 20.10 35.93
C LEU A 415 -0.56 20.73 36.81
N PRO A 416 -0.33 21.08 38.08
CA PRO A 416 -1.34 21.80 38.90
C PRO A 416 -1.71 23.18 38.37
N ALA A 417 -0.81 23.85 37.62
CA ALA A 417 -1.09 25.13 37.00
C ALA A 417 -2.18 25.01 35.93
N VAL A 418 -2.12 24.01 35.07
CA VAL A 418 -3.15 23.72 34.05
C VAL A 418 -4.49 23.38 34.72
N ALA A 419 -4.48 22.54 35.75
CA ALA A 419 -5.67 22.20 36.53
C ALA A 419 -6.29 23.44 37.22
N THR A 420 -5.46 24.39 37.62
CA THR A 420 -5.94 25.64 38.27
C THR A 420 -6.64 26.54 37.24
N VAL A 421 -6.12 26.64 36.02
CA VAL A 421 -6.74 27.43 34.96
C VAL A 421 -8.10 26.84 34.57
N SER A 422 -8.16 25.49 34.36
CA SER A 422 -9.42 24.83 34.01
C SER A 422 -10.48 24.92 35.12
N LYS A 423 -10.08 24.91 36.40
CA LYS A 423 -10.98 25.09 37.54
C LYS A 423 -11.51 26.53 37.68
N ARG A 424 -10.70 27.55 37.34
CA ARG A 424 -11.08 28.96 37.43
C ARG A 424 -12.04 29.42 36.35
N ALA A 425 -11.93 28.86 35.16
CA ALA A 425 -12.75 29.27 34.02
C ALA A 425 -13.15 28.03 33.16
N PRO A 426 -13.93 27.08 33.71
CA PRO A 426 -14.22 25.81 33.03
C PRO A 426 -14.98 26.00 31.72
N ILE A 427 -15.94 26.93 31.68
CA ILE A 427 -16.72 27.20 30.46
C ILE A 427 -15.84 27.80 29.37
N THR A 428 -14.96 28.75 29.72
CA THR A 428 -14.03 29.36 28.76
C THR A 428 -13.05 28.33 28.20
N PHE A 429 -12.59 27.42 29.05
CA PHE A 429 -11.69 26.35 28.67
C PHE A 429 -12.36 25.39 27.66
N ILE A 430 -13.61 24.96 27.96
CA ILE A 430 -14.38 24.09 27.04
C ILE A 430 -14.67 24.81 25.72
N LEU A 431 -15.09 26.09 25.77
CA LEU A 431 -15.36 26.88 24.57
C LEU A 431 -14.10 27.06 23.71
N LEU A 432 -12.96 27.30 24.34
CA LEU A 432 -11.68 27.40 23.63
C LEU A 432 -11.35 26.08 22.87
N PHE A 433 -11.48 24.93 23.54
CA PHE A 433 -11.26 23.63 22.90
C PHE A 433 -12.30 23.33 21.81
N LEU A 434 -13.56 23.74 22.00
CA LEU A 434 -14.58 23.62 20.95
C LEU A 434 -14.25 24.47 19.71
N VAL A 435 -13.77 25.70 19.92
CA VAL A 435 -13.37 26.56 18.78
C VAL A 435 -12.13 26.02 18.08
N ILE A 436 -11.13 25.58 18.84
CA ILE A 436 -9.93 24.96 18.27
C ILE A 436 -10.30 23.69 17.48
N SER A 437 -11.11 22.82 18.09
CA SER A 437 -11.52 21.56 17.45
C SER A 437 -12.41 21.78 16.24
N GLY A 438 -13.34 22.73 16.32
CA GLY A 438 -14.20 23.11 15.18
C GLY A 438 -13.40 23.71 14.03
N GLY A 439 -12.44 24.60 14.35
CA GLY A 439 -11.51 25.16 13.38
C GLY A 439 -10.59 24.09 12.75
N ALA A 440 -10.06 23.20 13.60
CA ALA A 440 -9.23 22.09 13.16
C ALA A 440 -10.01 21.10 12.27
N ALA A 441 -11.25 20.75 12.65
CA ALA A 441 -12.11 19.88 11.85
C ALA A 441 -12.45 20.51 10.49
N ALA A 442 -12.82 21.80 10.47
CA ALA A 442 -13.11 22.52 9.23
C ALA A 442 -11.89 22.63 8.31
N TYR A 443 -10.72 22.89 8.89
CA TYR A 443 -9.46 22.93 8.13
C TYR A 443 -9.04 21.53 7.64
N GLY A 444 -9.17 20.51 8.49
CA GLY A 444 -8.80 19.13 8.19
C GLY A 444 -9.69 18.45 7.12
N GLN A 445 -10.89 18.99 6.82
CA GLN A 445 -11.71 18.46 5.71
C GLN A 445 -11.03 18.60 4.33
N GLY A 446 -10.10 19.53 4.20
CA GLY A 446 -9.31 19.70 2.97
C GLY A 446 -7.96 18.99 3.02
N VAL A 447 -7.83 17.91 3.77
CA VAL A 447 -6.67 17.00 3.64
C VAL A 447 -6.71 16.38 2.24
N ASP A 448 -5.58 16.37 1.60
CA ASP A 448 -5.42 15.79 0.29
C ASP A 448 -5.74 14.30 0.31
N ARG A 449 -6.43 13.84 -0.70
CA ARG A 449 -6.92 12.46 -0.83
C ARG A 449 -6.33 11.84 -2.09
N SER A 450 -5.07 12.07 -2.33
CA SER A 450 -4.37 11.40 -3.40
C SER A 450 -4.02 9.97 -2.96
N PHE A 451 -4.24 9.05 -3.85
CA PHE A 451 -3.80 7.69 -3.76
C PHE A 451 -3.26 7.34 -5.13
N GLU A 452 -1.96 7.49 -5.28
CA GLU A 452 -1.24 7.23 -6.51
C GLU A 452 -0.51 5.89 -6.35
N GLN A 453 -0.26 5.19 -7.44
CA GLN A 453 0.50 3.93 -7.42
C GLN A 453 1.85 4.12 -6.73
N GLU A 454 2.42 5.30 -6.89
CA GLU A 454 3.68 5.71 -6.27
C GLU A 454 3.65 5.71 -4.74
N ASP A 455 2.47 5.91 -4.11
CA ASP A 455 2.31 5.89 -2.64
C ASP A 455 2.64 4.51 -2.02
N PHE A 456 2.61 3.44 -2.81
CA PHE A 456 2.98 2.08 -2.38
C PHE A 456 4.42 1.71 -2.68
N LEU A 457 5.04 2.45 -3.59
CA LEU A 457 6.42 2.20 -4.00
C LEU A 457 7.38 2.97 -3.10
N PRO A 458 8.62 2.47 -2.96
CA PRO A 458 9.66 3.27 -2.34
C PRO A 458 9.86 4.56 -3.13
N PRO A 459 10.04 5.72 -2.46
CA PRO A 459 10.27 6.97 -3.16
C PRO A 459 11.55 6.90 -3.99
N GLU A 460 11.55 7.56 -5.16
CA GLU A 460 12.72 7.61 -6.07
C GLU A 460 13.95 8.21 -5.37
N GLU A 461 13.75 9.27 -4.58
CA GLU A 461 14.80 9.91 -3.82
C GLU A 461 14.51 9.82 -2.32
N LEU A 462 15.40 9.21 -1.56
CA LEU A 462 15.33 9.21 -0.12
C LEU A 462 15.86 10.54 0.43
N PRO A 463 15.39 11.00 1.61
CA PRO A 463 15.98 12.17 2.26
C PRO A 463 17.48 11.94 2.56
N ASP A 464 18.34 12.95 2.28
CA ASP A 464 19.80 12.89 2.44
C ASP A 464 20.25 12.27 3.79
N TYR A 465 19.54 12.56 4.89
CA TYR A 465 19.87 12.05 6.22
C TYR A 465 19.58 10.54 6.38
N ILE A 466 18.86 9.92 5.45
CA ILE A 466 18.63 8.46 5.41
C ILE A 466 19.65 7.81 4.48
N GLU A 467 19.92 8.40 3.31
CA GLU A 467 20.92 7.88 2.38
C GLU A 467 22.33 7.85 2.97
N GLU A 468 22.68 8.86 3.77
CA GLU A 468 23.99 8.97 4.43
C GLU A 468 24.17 8.05 5.65
N LEU A 469 23.19 7.18 5.95
CA LEU A 469 23.32 6.25 7.08
C LEU A 469 24.43 5.22 6.81
N PRO A 470 25.28 4.93 7.80
CA PRO A 470 26.33 3.93 7.66
C PRO A 470 25.76 2.50 7.75
N ASP A 471 26.43 1.55 7.10
CA ASP A 471 26.15 0.11 7.29
C ASP A 471 26.12 -0.27 8.78
N PRO A 472 25.16 -1.08 9.24
CA PRO A 472 24.12 -1.82 8.51
C PRO A 472 22.78 -1.08 8.35
N PHE A 473 22.74 0.22 8.50
CA PHE A 473 21.52 1.05 8.45
C PHE A 473 21.36 1.80 7.12
N ALA A 474 22.27 1.60 6.17
CA ALA A 474 22.13 2.14 4.82
C ALA A 474 20.91 1.48 4.16
N PRO A 475 19.96 2.27 3.59
CA PRO A 475 18.83 1.71 2.86
C PRO A 475 19.30 1.03 1.57
N SER A 476 18.49 0.12 1.06
CA SER A 476 18.67 -0.46 -0.27
C SER A 476 18.44 0.60 -1.36
N GLU A 477 18.99 0.37 -2.55
CA GLU A 477 18.65 1.20 -3.71
C GLU A 477 17.27 0.79 -4.26
N TYR A 478 16.41 1.77 -4.50
CA TYR A 478 15.09 1.59 -5.06
C TYR A 478 15.03 2.21 -6.46
N THR A 479 14.51 1.46 -7.41
CA THR A 479 14.48 1.85 -8.82
C THR A 479 13.09 1.75 -9.44
N ALA A 480 12.14 1.12 -8.77
CA ALA A 480 10.81 0.84 -9.32
C ALA A 480 10.01 2.13 -9.57
N ALA A 481 9.90 3.04 -8.59
CA ALA A 481 9.19 4.30 -8.78
C ALA A 481 9.83 5.15 -9.88
N GLY A 482 11.16 5.31 -9.86
CA GLY A 482 11.87 6.05 -10.90
C GLY A 482 11.78 5.40 -12.28
N SER A 483 11.52 4.09 -12.37
CA SER A 483 11.30 3.41 -13.65
C SER A 483 9.88 3.64 -14.17
N ILE A 484 8.88 3.66 -13.29
CA ILE A 484 7.49 4.00 -13.65
C ILE A 484 7.44 5.45 -14.14
N ASN A 485 7.92 6.41 -13.34
CA ASN A 485 7.97 7.82 -13.75
C ASN A 485 8.69 7.99 -15.09
N PHE A 486 9.79 7.24 -15.30
CA PHE A 486 10.51 7.30 -16.57
C PHE A 486 9.68 6.78 -17.75
N ILE A 487 8.87 5.73 -17.55
CA ILE A 487 7.95 5.23 -18.58
C ILE A 487 6.86 6.27 -18.87
N GLU A 488 6.25 6.81 -17.83
CA GLU A 488 5.19 7.83 -17.92
C GLU A 488 5.68 9.11 -18.62
N ASP A 489 6.87 9.58 -18.26
CA ASP A 489 7.43 10.83 -18.82
C ASP A 489 7.91 10.70 -20.28
N ASN A 490 8.20 9.50 -20.77
CA ASN A 490 8.87 9.32 -22.05
C ASN A 490 8.11 8.52 -23.10
N PHE A 491 7.11 7.76 -22.69
CA PHE A 491 6.40 6.88 -23.61
C PHE A 491 4.90 7.10 -23.54
N ASP A 492 4.28 7.12 -24.71
CA ASP A 492 2.81 7.17 -24.88
C ASP A 492 2.11 5.88 -24.35
N ALA A 493 2.88 5.04 -23.68
CA ALA A 493 2.43 3.81 -23.03
C ALA A 493 1.89 4.06 -21.61
N GLY A 494 1.95 5.29 -21.11
CA GLY A 494 1.28 5.69 -19.90
C GLY A 494 -0.22 5.69 -20.12
N ASN A 495 -0.92 4.72 -19.54
CA ASN A 495 -2.39 4.67 -19.53
C ASN A 495 -3.02 5.84 -18.76
N ASP A 496 -2.23 6.85 -18.37
CA ASP A 496 -2.70 7.95 -17.52
C ASP A 496 -3.59 8.96 -18.24
N ASP A 497 -3.53 8.99 -19.58
CA ASP A 497 -4.40 9.83 -20.41
C ASP A 497 -5.50 9.04 -21.12
N GLN A 498 -5.73 7.78 -20.75
CA GLN A 498 -6.72 6.91 -21.35
C GLN A 498 -7.52 6.10 -20.32
N ILE A 499 -8.80 5.90 -20.58
CA ILE A 499 -9.62 4.93 -19.88
C ILE A 499 -10.06 3.84 -20.85
N THR A 500 -10.20 2.64 -20.35
CA THR A 500 -10.73 1.51 -21.10
C THR A 500 -12.20 1.27 -20.72
N MET A 501 -13.06 1.16 -21.73
CA MET A 501 -14.44 0.72 -21.55
C MET A 501 -14.55 -0.73 -22.03
N TYR A 502 -14.72 -1.66 -21.11
CA TYR A 502 -14.98 -3.06 -21.39
C TYR A 502 -16.48 -3.26 -21.66
N ILE A 503 -16.84 -3.63 -22.89
CA ILE A 503 -18.24 -3.69 -23.32
C ILE A 503 -18.58 -5.13 -23.73
N GLN A 504 -19.57 -5.72 -23.05
CA GLN A 504 -20.04 -7.07 -23.32
C GLN A 504 -21.37 -7.05 -24.07
N GLY A 505 -21.42 -7.74 -25.22
CA GLY A 505 -22.63 -7.78 -26.04
C GLY A 505 -22.52 -8.67 -27.27
N PRO A 506 -23.59 -8.86 -28.02
CA PRO A 506 -23.61 -9.65 -29.24
C PRO A 506 -23.09 -8.84 -30.44
N PHE A 507 -21.78 -8.67 -30.58
CA PHE A 507 -21.14 -7.85 -31.61
C PHE A 507 -21.25 -8.42 -33.03
N THR A 508 -21.88 -9.57 -33.22
CA THR A 508 -22.28 -10.10 -34.51
C THR A 508 -23.58 -9.49 -35.05
N ASN A 509 -24.37 -8.80 -34.21
CA ASN A 509 -25.57 -8.11 -34.63
C ASN A 509 -25.23 -6.86 -35.45
N GLY A 510 -25.98 -6.63 -36.53
CA GLY A 510 -25.64 -5.60 -37.49
C GLY A 510 -25.59 -4.17 -36.93
N ASP A 511 -26.38 -3.86 -35.89
CA ASP A 511 -26.45 -2.53 -35.28
C ASP A 511 -25.55 -2.36 -34.06
N SER A 512 -24.75 -3.36 -33.69
CA SER A 512 -23.98 -3.33 -32.48
C SER A 512 -22.86 -2.28 -32.48
N LEU A 513 -22.04 -2.22 -33.52
CA LEU A 513 -20.99 -1.21 -33.67
C LEU A 513 -21.57 0.20 -33.83
N GLU A 514 -22.64 0.34 -34.60
CA GLU A 514 -23.33 1.62 -34.76
C GLU A 514 -23.87 2.15 -33.43
N THR A 515 -24.32 1.27 -32.54
CA THR A 515 -24.78 1.67 -31.20
C THR A 515 -23.63 2.20 -30.35
N VAL A 516 -22.48 1.53 -30.34
CA VAL A 516 -21.26 1.99 -29.66
C VAL A 516 -20.80 3.34 -30.25
N TYR A 517 -20.74 3.44 -31.58
CA TYR A 517 -20.35 4.67 -32.28
C TYR A 517 -21.25 5.86 -31.97
N ARG A 518 -22.56 5.64 -31.76
CA ARG A 518 -23.49 6.73 -31.37
C ARG A 518 -23.22 7.23 -29.96
N THR A 519 -22.88 6.36 -29.05
CA THR A 519 -22.58 6.75 -27.67
C THR A 519 -21.32 7.63 -27.59
N THR A 520 -20.37 7.57 -28.53
CA THR A 520 -19.23 8.46 -28.55
C THR A 520 -19.53 9.92 -28.81
N ARG A 521 -20.79 10.28 -29.14
CA ARG A 521 -21.21 11.65 -29.35
C ARG A 521 -21.58 12.31 -28.04
N ASP A 522 -21.20 13.59 -27.90
CA ASP A 522 -21.42 14.39 -26.69
C ASP A 522 -20.86 13.73 -25.41
N PRO A 523 -19.54 13.39 -25.39
CA PRO A 523 -18.92 12.79 -24.22
C PRO A 523 -18.81 13.79 -23.04
N PRO A 524 -18.48 13.31 -21.84
CA PRO A 524 -18.15 14.16 -20.70
C PRO A 524 -17.03 15.15 -20.99
N ASP A 525 -16.99 16.25 -20.22
CA ASP A 525 -15.98 17.32 -20.40
C ASP A 525 -14.54 16.84 -20.11
N THR A 526 -14.37 15.74 -19.39
CA THR A 526 -13.06 15.14 -19.07
C THR A 526 -12.48 14.30 -20.21
N TYR A 527 -13.22 14.13 -21.31
CA TYR A 527 -12.79 13.33 -22.46
C TYR A 527 -12.28 14.22 -23.58
N LEU A 528 -11.18 13.83 -24.20
CA LEU A 528 -10.70 14.49 -25.41
C LEU A 528 -11.68 14.26 -26.55
N THR A 529 -11.90 15.31 -27.36
CA THR A 529 -12.89 15.25 -28.44
C THR A 529 -12.28 15.66 -29.78
N THR A 530 -12.67 14.89 -30.82
CA THR A 530 -12.50 15.31 -32.21
C THR A 530 -13.86 15.66 -32.80
N GLY A 531 -14.16 16.96 -32.95
CA GLY A 531 -15.43 17.48 -33.37
C GLY A 531 -16.52 17.41 -32.29
N ASP A 532 -17.53 16.56 -32.45
CA ASP A 532 -18.62 16.33 -31.51
C ASP A 532 -18.55 14.93 -30.86
N ARG A 533 -17.40 14.28 -30.94
CA ARG A 533 -17.21 12.89 -30.48
C ARG A 533 -15.97 12.76 -29.62
N ALA A 534 -16.04 11.79 -28.70
CA ALA A 534 -14.86 11.34 -27.96
C ALA A 534 -13.80 10.80 -28.91
N GLU A 535 -12.56 11.11 -28.63
CA GLU A 535 -11.40 10.48 -29.27
C GLU A 535 -11.27 9.07 -28.75
N THR A 536 -11.34 8.08 -29.68
CA THR A 536 -11.41 6.66 -29.28
C THR A 536 -10.59 5.77 -30.19
N THR A 537 -9.98 4.75 -29.59
CA THR A 537 -9.43 3.60 -30.31
C THR A 537 -10.28 2.37 -30.01
N SER A 538 -10.69 1.66 -31.07
CA SER A 538 -11.60 0.51 -30.97
C SER A 538 -11.54 -0.33 -32.24
N ILE A 539 -12.25 -1.45 -32.26
CA ILE A 539 -12.40 -2.25 -33.48
C ILE A 539 -12.92 -1.43 -34.67
N ILE A 540 -13.71 -0.35 -34.41
CA ILE A 540 -14.20 0.56 -35.48
C ILE A 540 -13.01 1.31 -36.08
N THR A 541 -12.10 1.78 -35.29
CA THR A 541 -10.86 2.45 -35.73
C THR A 541 -10.03 1.52 -36.60
N ILE A 542 -9.84 0.27 -36.16
CA ILE A 542 -9.05 -0.72 -36.91
C ILE A 542 -9.70 -1.06 -38.26
N ILE A 543 -11.03 -1.19 -38.29
CA ILE A 543 -11.78 -1.41 -39.55
C ILE A 543 -11.52 -0.25 -40.52
N ASN A 544 -11.62 1.00 -40.07
CA ASN A 544 -11.43 2.18 -40.90
C ASN A 544 -9.97 2.32 -41.35
N ASP A 545 -9.00 2.15 -40.46
CA ASP A 545 -7.58 2.20 -40.82
C ASP A 545 -7.17 1.19 -41.88
N TYR A 546 -7.74 -0.03 -41.79
CA TYR A 546 -7.47 -1.05 -42.82
C TYR A 546 -8.20 -0.77 -44.11
N ALA A 547 -9.45 -0.25 -44.06
CA ALA A 547 -10.20 0.16 -45.23
C ALA A 547 -9.48 1.29 -46.03
N ASP A 548 -8.81 2.22 -45.35
CA ASP A 548 -8.00 3.26 -45.99
C ASP A 548 -6.80 2.71 -46.75
N ARG A 549 -6.29 1.53 -46.36
CA ARG A 549 -5.11 0.89 -46.98
C ARG A 549 -5.44 -0.16 -48.04
N ASP A 550 -6.63 -0.80 -47.93
CA ASP A 550 -7.09 -1.86 -48.83
C ASP A 550 -8.40 -1.50 -49.54
N PRO A 551 -8.38 -1.21 -50.85
CA PRO A 551 -9.59 -0.84 -51.59
C PRO A 551 -10.64 -1.95 -51.70
N GLU A 552 -10.29 -3.23 -51.61
CA GLU A 552 -11.23 -4.35 -51.65
C GLU A 552 -11.99 -4.45 -50.32
N PHE A 553 -11.27 -4.30 -49.21
CA PHE A 553 -11.85 -4.23 -47.87
C PHE A 553 -12.70 -2.97 -47.67
N ALA A 554 -12.26 -1.80 -48.18
CA ALA A 554 -13.06 -0.58 -48.21
C ALA A 554 -14.39 -0.77 -48.94
N ALA A 555 -14.39 -1.46 -50.07
CA ALA A 555 -15.61 -1.77 -50.79
C ALA A 555 -16.53 -2.77 -50.05
N LEU A 556 -15.98 -3.65 -49.21
CA LEU A 556 -16.73 -4.54 -48.33
C LEU A 556 -17.40 -3.72 -47.20
N VAL A 557 -16.67 -2.85 -46.54
CA VAL A 557 -17.20 -1.95 -45.49
C VAL A 557 -18.29 -1.07 -46.05
N ALA A 558 -18.06 -0.37 -47.16
CA ALA A 558 -19.04 0.54 -47.76
C ALA A 558 -20.37 -0.17 -48.23
N ARG A 559 -20.34 -1.45 -48.60
CA ARG A 559 -21.53 -2.21 -48.91
C ARG A 559 -22.38 -2.57 -47.68
N ASN A 560 -21.72 -2.58 -46.49
CA ASN A 560 -22.34 -2.97 -45.24
C ASN A 560 -22.56 -1.77 -44.29
N ASP A 561 -22.27 -0.57 -44.74
CA ASP A 561 -22.55 0.72 -44.11
C ASP A 561 -23.74 1.37 -44.85
N ARG A 562 -24.96 1.23 -44.30
CA ARG A 562 -26.21 1.71 -44.96
C ARG A 562 -26.42 3.20 -44.78
N ASN A 563 -25.90 3.77 -43.74
CA ASN A 563 -26.07 5.18 -43.41
C ASN A 563 -24.89 6.06 -43.88
N ASN A 564 -23.84 5.45 -44.43
CA ASN A 564 -22.62 6.08 -44.94
C ASN A 564 -21.90 6.96 -43.90
N ASN A 565 -21.79 6.48 -42.66
CA ASN A 565 -21.07 7.18 -41.59
C ASN A 565 -19.68 6.58 -41.32
N GLY A 566 -19.25 5.60 -42.09
CA GLY A 566 -17.96 4.93 -41.93
C GLY A 566 -18.02 3.72 -40.96
N VAL A 567 -19.18 3.45 -40.34
CA VAL A 567 -19.36 2.33 -39.43
C VAL A 567 -20.28 1.28 -40.04
N PRO A 568 -19.81 0.06 -40.25
CA PRO A 568 -20.66 -0.97 -40.81
C PRO A 568 -21.80 -1.35 -39.86
N ASP A 569 -23.04 -1.39 -40.41
CA ASP A 569 -24.28 -1.66 -39.69
C ASP A 569 -24.98 -2.95 -40.16
N SER A 570 -24.33 -3.77 -40.97
CA SER A 570 -24.83 -5.04 -41.46
C SER A 570 -23.71 -6.03 -41.75
N ASN A 571 -24.06 -7.34 -41.66
CA ASN A 571 -23.12 -8.46 -41.97
C ASN A 571 -21.76 -8.34 -41.32
N LEU A 572 -21.68 -7.89 -40.08
CA LEU A 572 -20.44 -7.66 -39.33
C LEU A 572 -19.54 -8.91 -39.34
N GLY A 573 -20.13 -10.11 -39.26
CA GLY A 573 -19.36 -11.35 -39.33
C GLY A 573 -18.46 -11.48 -40.58
N GLN A 574 -18.94 -10.99 -41.76
CA GLN A 574 -18.12 -11.02 -42.99
C GLN A 574 -16.97 -10.01 -42.93
N ILE A 575 -17.16 -8.89 -42.25
CA ILE A 575 -16.15 -7.86 -42.06
C ILE A 575 -15.05 -8.39 -41.11
N TYR A 576 -15.45 -8.98 -39.98
CA TYR A 576 -14.52 -9.58 -39.03
C TYR A 576 -13.74 -10.76 -39.62
N ASP A 577 -14.41 -11.63 -40.41
CA ASP A 577 -13.74 -12.73 -41.09
C ASP A 577 -12.70 -12.23 -42.11
N ALA A 578 -13.00 -11.15 -42.83
CA ALA A 578 -12.08 -10.53 -43.77
C ALA A 578 -10.92 -9.82 -43.04
N LEU A 579 -11.20 -9.17 -41.90
CA LEU A 579 -10.21 -8.50 -41.10
C LEU A 579 -9.25 -9.52 -40.46
N ALA A 580 -9.76 -10.61 -39.89
CA ALA A 580 -8.98 -11.72 -39.34
C ALA A 580 -8.07 -12.44 -40.35
N ALA A 581 -8.45 -12.38 -41.66
CA ALA A 581 -7.62 -12.92 -42.74
C ALA A 581 -6.63 -11.88 -43.32
N SER A 582 -6.54 -10.68 -42.75
CA SER A 582 -5.75 -9.57 -43.24
C SER A 582 -4.48 -9.35 -42.38
N PRO A 583 -3.55 -8.50 -42.83
CA PRO A 583 -2.41 -8.08 -41.99
C PRO A 583 -2.81 -7.26 -40.76
N ALA A 584 -4.06 -6.90 -40.58
CA ALA A 584 -4.57 -6.19 -39.40
C ALA A 584 -5.22 -7.13 -38.37
N ALA A 585 -5.10 -8.45 -38.52
CA ALA A 585 -5.68 -9.45 -37.64
C ALA A 585 -5.23 -9.27 -36.18
N ASP A 586 -3.92 -9.22 -35.95
CA ASP A 586 -3.35 -9.09 -34.61
C ASP A 586 -3.88 -7.83 -33.90
N ARG A 587 -3.97 -6.70 -34.62
CA ARG A 587 -4.55 -5.45 -34.06
C ARG A 587 -6.06 -5.54 -33.84
N ALA A 588 -6.79 -6.33 -34.61
CA ALA A 588 -8.22 -6.51 -34.40
C ALA A 588 -8.51 -7.35 -33.16
N ASP A 589 -7.66 -8.32 -32.86
CA ASP A 589 -7.76 -9.18 -31.68
C ASP A 589 -7.51 -8.42 -30.38
N GLU A 590 -6.82 -7.27 -30.42
CA GLU A 590 -6.66 -6.36 -29.29
C GLU A 590 -7.97 -5.64 -28.89
N TYR A 591 -8.99 -5.59 -29.77
CA TYR A 591 -10.22 -4.81 -29.56
C TYR A 591 -11.53 -5.60 -29.72
N LEU A 592 -11.48 -6.83 -30.24
CA LEU A 592 -12.64 -7.71 -30.41
C LEU A 592 -12.25 -9.16 -30.10
N THR A 593 -12.95 -9.78 -29.16
CA THR A 593 -12.73 -11.19 -28.81
C THR A 593 -13.03 -12.15 -29.97
N GLU A 594 -12.37 -13.34 -30.02
CA GLU A 594 -12.59 -14.38 -31.01
C GLU A 594 -14.09 -14.81 -31.10
N ASP A 595 -14.77 -14.90 -29.97
CA ASP A 595 -16.18 -15.27 -29.88
C ASP A 595 -17.12 -14.08 -30.19
N ARG A 596 -16.59 -12.87 -30.40
CA ARG A 596 -17.28 -11.63 -30.76
C ARG A 596 -18.35 -11.21 -29.72
N ARG A 597 -18.03 -11.45 -28.44
CA ARG A 597 -18.93 -11.14 -27.32
C ARG A 597 -18.46 -9.97 -26.48
N SER A 598 -17.21 -9.61 -26.58
CA SER A 598 -16.65 -8.47 -25.86
C SER A 598 -15.86 -7.58 -26.82
N ILE A 599 -15.87 -6.28 -26.56
CA ILE A 599 -15.01 -5.31 -27.21
C ILE A 599 -14.34 -4.42 -26.15
N ARG A 600 -13.16 -3.99 -26.48
CA ARG A 600 -12.42 -2.95 -25.76
C ARG A 600 -12.54 -1.65 -26.53
N VAL A 601 -12.85 -0.56 -25.84
CA VAL A 601 -12.86 0.81 -26.39
C VAL A 601 -12.03 1.68 -25.48
N GLU A 602 -10.96 2.25 -25.99
CA GLU A 602 -10.10 3.18 -25.28
C GLU A 602 -10.57 4.60 -25.57
N PHE A 603 -10.65 5.44 -24.55
CA PHE A 603 -11.03 6.83 -24.61
C PHE A 603 -9.87 7.67 -24.11
N ALA A 604 -9.44 8.64 -24.92
CA ALA A 604 -8.47 9.64 -24.48
C ALA A 604 -9.15 10.64 -23.54
N VAL A 605 -8.48 10.97 -22.42
CA VAL A 605 -8.96 11.90 -21.40
C VAL A 605 -8.04 13.10 -21.26
N GLU A 606 -8.54 14.18 -20.66
CA GLU A 606 -7.74 15.39 -20.43
C GLU A 606 -6.75 15.16 -19.26
N SER A 607 -5.46 15.37 -19.50
CA SER A 607 -4.38 15.15 -18.51
C SER A 607 -4.42 16.12 -17.32
N ASP A 608 -5.16 17.24 -17.40
CA ASP A 608 -5.35 18.21 -16.32
C ASP A 608 -6.60 17.94 -15.47
N ALA A 609 -7.45 16.97 -15.86
CA ALA A 609 -8.59 16.56 -15.08
C ALA A 609 -8.18 15.62 -13.92
N SER A 610 -8.86 15.74 -12.78
CA SER A 610 -8.54 14.85 -11.65
C SER A 610 -9.02 13.41 -11.92
N GLN A 611 -8.28 12.42 -11.43
CA GLN A 611 -8.65 10.99 -11.53
C GLN A 611 -10.07 10.72 -11.01
N GLY A 612 -10.48 11.43 -9.94
CA GLY A 612 -11.83 11.32 -9.38
C GLY A 612 -12.92 11.83 -10.33
N GLU A 613 -12.69 12.94 -11.06
CA GLU A 613 -13.62 13.48 -12.04
C GLU A 613 -13.70 12.56 -13.24
N ILE A 614 -12.56 12.15 -13.80
CA ILE A 614 -12.49 11.19 -14.93
C ILE A 614 -13.26 9.91 -14.59
N THR A 615 -13.03 9.33 -13.40
CA THR A 615 -13.69 8.08 -12.98
C THR A 615 -15.19 8.27 -12.79
N ALA A 616 -15.62 9.39 -12.18
CA ALA A 616 -17.04 9.67 -11.97
C ALA A 616 -17.76 9.82 -13.31
N ASP A 617 -17.19 10.60 -14.22
CA ASP A 617 -17.69 10.81 -15.58
C ASP A 617 -17.74 9.49 -16.37
N SER A 618 -16.69 8.67 -16.24
CA SER A 618 -16.62 7.36 -16.92
C SER A 618 -17.69 6.39 -16.44
N ARG A 619 -17.99 6.39 -15.13
CA ARG A 619 -19.07 5.55 -14.57
C ARG A 619 -20.45 6.01 -15.03
N GLU A 620 -20.70 7.33 -15.05
CA GLU A 620 -21.95 7.89 -15.57
C GLU A 620 -22.08 7.63 -17.07
N TYR A 621 -21.01 7.82 -17.83
CA TYR A 621 -20.98 7.59 -19.27
C TYR A 621 -21.16 6.12 -19.66
N ALA A 622 -20.72 5.17 -18.84
CA ALA A 622 -20.94 3.75 -19.03
C ALA A 622 -22.44 3.37 -19.04
N GLU A 623 -23.28 4.12 -18.30
CA GLU A 623 -24.73 3.91 -18.27
C GLU A 623 -25.43 4.26 -19.59
N ASP A 624 -24.83 5.11 -20.44
CA ASP A 624 -25.35 5.50 -21.74
C ASP A 624 -25.16 4.41 -22.81
N PHE A 625 -24.32 3.42 -22.54
CA PHE A 625 -24.14 2.31 -23.45
C PHE A 625 -25.32 1.34 -23.40
N ARG A 626 -25.75 0.91 -24.55
CA ARG A 626 -26.85 -0.09 -24.69
C ARG A 626 -26.48 -1.45 -24.11
N TYR A 627 -25.21 -1.82 -24.19
CA TYR A 627 -24.66 -3.07 -23.70
C TYR A 627 -24.02 -2.84 -22.34
N ALA A 628 -23.80 -3.91 -21.59
CA ALA A 628 -23.09 -3.81 -20.31
C ALA A 628 -21.68 -3.26 -20.58
N ALA A 629 -21.41 -2.08 -20.07
CA ALA A 629 -20.14 -1.39 -20.19
C ALA A 629 -19.59 -1.13 -18.80
N THR A 630 -18.31 -1.48 -18.58
CA THR A 630 -17.62 -1.26 -17.31
C THR A 630 -16.36 -0.45 -17.61
N PRO A 631 -16.22 0.77 -17.04
CA PRO A 631 -15.00 1.54 -17.17
C PRO A 631 -13.91 0.90 -16.33
N THR A 632 -12.71 0.81 -16.88
CA THR A 632 -11.54 0.24 -16.26
C THR A 632 -10.27 0.92 -16.78
N GLY A 633 -9.11 0.41 -16.41
CA GLY A 633 -7.81 1.00 -16.67
C GLY A 633 -7.22 1.59 -15.38
N THR A 634 -5.95 1.98 -15.40
CA THR A 634 -5.18 2.41 -14.24
C THR A 634 -5.90 3.49 -13.43
N ILE A 635 -6.35 4.57 -14.07
CA ILE A 635 -7.06 5.70 -13.42
C ILE A 635 -8.30 5.21 -12.66
N VAL A 636 -9.14 4.44 -13.32
CA VAL A 636 -10.45 4.02 -12.76
C VAL A 636 -10.27 3.03 -11.62
N VAL A 637 -9.32 2.10 -11.75
CA VAL A 637 -9.02 1.10 -10.72
C VAL A 637 -8.42 1.78 -9.48
N PHE A 638 -7.40 2.63 -9.65
CA PHE A 638 -6.82 3.35 -8.51
C PHE A 638 -7.81 4.24 -7.80
N GLN A 639 -8.67 4.94 -8.53
CA GLN A 639 -9.72 5.74 -7.92
C GLN A 639 -10.75 4.86 -7.18
N ALA A 640 -11.10 3.70 -7.72
CA ALA A 640 -12.01 2.77 -7.06
C ALA A 640 -11.43 2.22 -5.75
N VAL A 641 -10.12 1.87 -5.75
CA VAL A 641 -9.38 1.48 -4.54
C VAL A 641 -9.35 2.64 -3.53
N THR A 642 -9.07 3.86 -4.00
CA THR A 642 -9.09 5.07 -3.17
C THR A 642 -10.45 5.25 -2.50
N ASP A 643 -11.53 5.21 -3.26
CA ASP A 643 -12.91 5.34 -2.77
C ASP A 643 -13.22 4.26 -1.70
N LEU A 644 -12.79 3.02 -1.94
CA LEU A 644 -12.98 1.90 -1.03
C LEU A 644 -12.24 2.13 0.31
N ILE A 645 -10.98 2.56 0.24
CA ILE A 645 -10.16 2.86 1.42
C ILE A 645 -10.79 3.98 2.23
N PHE A 646 -11.21 5.07 1.58
CA PHE A 646 -11.85 6.19 2.25
C PHE A 646 -13.17 5.82 2.89
N GLN A 647 -14.04 5.13 2.15
CA GLN A 647 -15.31 4.67 2.67
C GLN A 647 -15.11 3.77 3.90
N SER A 648 -14.18 2.82 3.81
CA SER A 648 -13.84 1.91 4.90
C SER A 648 -13.26 2.67 6.11
N ALA A 649 -12.37 3.63 5.88
CA ALA A 649 -11.76 4.43 6.95
C ALA A 649 -12.79 5.26 7.71
N PHE A 650 -13.69 5.95 7.01
CA PHE A 650 -14.75 6.72 7.67
C PHE A 650 -15.75 5.82 8.39
N GLN A 651 -16.18 4.73 7.78
CA GLN A 651 -17.08 3.77 8.42
C GLN A 651 -16.46 3.19 9.70
N SER A 652 -15.20 2.78 9.65
CA SER A 652 -14.46 2.26 10.80
C SER A 652 -14.30 3.33 11.89
N LEU A 653 -13.98 4.56 11.52
CA LEU A 653 -13.81 5.66 12.46
C LEU A 653 -15.11 5.94 13.23
N PHE A 654 -16.25 6.05 12.54
CA PHE A 654 -17.54 6.26 13.18
C PHE A 654 -17.95 5.06 14.03
N LEU A 655 -17.71 3.84 13.55
CA LEU A 655 -17.98 2.62 14.31
C LEU A 655 -17.11 2.55 15.58
N ALA A 656 -15.82 2.88 15.48
CA ALA A 656 -14.90 2.93 16.62
C ALA A 656 -15.35 3.92 17.68
N ILE A 657 -15.70 5.15 17.28
CA ILE A 657 -16.23 6.19 18.18
C ILE A 657 -17.53 5.71 18.83
N GLY A 658 -18.43 5.12 18.05
CA GLY A 658 -19.71 4.60 18.55
C GLY A 658 -19.53 3.47 19.56
N LEU A 659 -18.74 2.45 19.23
CA LEU A 659 -18.47 1.31 20.13
C LEU A 659 -17.75 1.77 21.40
N THR A 660 -16.72 2.59 21.28
CA THR A 660 -15.99 3.17 22.41
C THR A 660 -16.91 3.99 23.29
N GLY A 661 -17.75 4.85 22.69
CA GLY A 661 -18.73 5.66 23.43
C GLY A 661 -19.75 4.82 24.18
N ILE A 662 -20.35 3.82 23.53
CA ILE A 662 -21.30 2.88 24.17
C ILE A 662 -20.62 2.15 25.33
N PHE A 663 -19.40 1.67 25.11
CA PHE A 663 -18.65 0.96 26.14
C PHE A 663 -18.33 1.87 27.34
N LEU A 664 -17.83 3.08 27.11
CA LEU A 664 -17.55 4.03 28.19
C LEU A 664 -18.82 4.39 28.98
N VAL A 665 -19.94 4.64 28.29
CA VAL A 665 -21.23 4.89 28.95
C VAL A 665 -21.63 3.70 29.80
N ALA A 666 -21.49 2.47 29.29
CA ALA A 666 -21.81 1.25 30.02
C ALA A 666 -20.90 1.08 31.25
N VAL A 667 -19.60 1.29 31.11
CA VAL A 667 -18.62 1.16 32.20
C VAL A 667 -18.91 2.19 33.31
N TYR A 668 -19.09 3.46 32.98
CA TYR A 668 -19.38 4.50 33.95
C TYR A 668 -20.79 4.34 34.57
N TRP A 669 -21.73 3.74 33.85
CA TRP A 669 -23.02 3.37 34.44
C TRP A 669 -22.89 2.18 35.40
N LEU A 670 -22.06 1.19 35.09
CA LEU A 670 -21.87 0.01 35.93
C LEU A 670 -21.03 0.31 37.19
N LEU A 671 -19.94 1.07 37.03
CA LEU A 671 -19.02 1.38 38.13
C LEU A 671 -19.51 2.53 39.01
N ASP A 672 -19.85 3.66 38.40
CA ASP A 672 -20.12 4.93 39.14
C ASP A 672 -21.59 5.35 39.11
N ARG A 673 -22.45 4.64 38.37
CA ARG A 673 -23.86 5.06 38.14
C ARG A 673 -23.99 6.44 37.48
N LYS A 674 -22.97 6.88 36.74
CA LYS A 674 -22.89 8.18 36.07
C LYS A 674 -22.63 8.04 34.58
N PRO A 675 -23.60 7.56 33.77
CA PRO A 675 -23.40 7.30 32.35
C PRO A 675 -22.94 8.53 31.55
N LEU A 676 -23.33 9.74 31.99
CA LEU A 676 -22.91 11.01 31.35
C LEU A 676 -21.39 11.22 31.36
N LEU A 677 -20.66 10.66 32.34
CA LEU A 677 -19.19 10.71 32.34
C LEU A 677 -18.59 9.93 31.16
N GLY A 678 -19.24 8.85 30.77
CA GLY A 678 -18.82 8.10 29.56
C GLY A 678 -18.96 8.97 28.31
N VAL A 679 -20.04 9.71 28.15
CA VAL A 679 -20.22 10.63 27.01
C VAL A 679 -19.17 11.75 27.03
N VAL A 680 -18.89 12.32 28.21
CA VAL A 680 -17.87 13.39 28.35
C VAL A 680 -16.47 12.89 27.94
N ASN A 681 -16.14 11.63 28.22
CA ASN A 681 -14.85 11.05 27.87
C ASN A 681 -14.66 10.76 26.35
N VAL A 682 -15.73 10.78 25.55
CA VAL A 682 -15.63 10.73 24.09
C VAL A 682 -15.15 12.08 23.52
N PHE A 683 -15.39 13.19 24.20
CA PHE A 683 -15.05 14.52 23.72
C PHE A 683 -13.55 14.73 23.43
N PRO A 684 -12.61 14.36 24.34
CA PRO A 684 -11.18 14.43 24.04
C PRO A 684 -10.77 13.64 22.78
N ILE A 685 -11.39 12.50 22.56
CA ILE A 685 -11.12 11.65 21.38
C ILE A 685 -11.47 12.43 20.10
N LEU A 686 -12.65 13.04 20.05
CA LEU A 686 -13.08 13.86 18.90
C LEU A 686 -12.15 15.07 18.67
N VAL A 687 -11.70 15.72 19.74
CA VAL A 687 -10.71 16.80 19.66
C VAL A 687 -9.42 16.32 19.04
N THR A 688 -8.91 15.16 19.48
CA THR A 688 -7.65 14.61 19.00
C THR A 688 -7.74 14.24 17.52
N VAL A 689 -8.83 13.61 17.08
CA VAL A 689 -9.07 13.27 15.66
C VAL A 689 -9.10 14.55 14.81
N ALA A 690 -9.82 15.60 15.24
CA ALA A 690 -9.89 16.85 14.51
C ALA A 690 -8.53 17.55 14.38
N VAL A 691 -7.75 17.59 15.47
CA VAL A 691 -6.41 18.19 15.48
C VAL A 691 -5.45 17.37 14.64
N LEU A 692 -5.56 16.04 14.64
CA LEU A 692 -4.72 15.17 13.83
C LEU A 692 -4.94 15.43 12.34
N LEU A 693 -6.20 15.45 11.88
CA LEU A 693 -6.53 15.77 10.47
C LEU A 693 -6.00 17.14 10.05
N ALA A 694 -6.16 18.15 10.93
CA ALA A 694 -5.60 19.48 10.65
C ALA A 694 -4.08 19.47 10.57
N THR A 695 -3.41 18.68 11.43
CA THR A 695 -1.95 18.55 11.44
C THR A 695 -1.45 17.84 10.18
N MET A 696 -2.13 16.79 9.73
CA MET A 696 -1.83 16.11 8.46
C MET A 696 -1.82 17.11 7.31
N ARG A 697 -2.88 17.93 7.21
CA ARG A 697 -2.96 18.97 6.17
C ARG A 697 -1.83 20.02 6.27
N VAL A 698 -1.45 20.43 7.46
CA VAL A 698 -0.34 21.39 7.66
C VAL A 698 0.99 20.80 7.22
N LEU A 699 1.19 19.51 7.43
CA LEU A 699 2.42 18.79 7.09
C LEU A 699 2.43 18.28 5.64
N GLY A 700 1.35 18.49 4.87
CA GLY A 700 1.22 17.96 3.51
C GLY A 700 1.12 16.44 3.46
N LEU A 701 0.64 15.81 4.54
CA LEU A 701 0.43 14.36 4.57
C LEU A 701 -0.94 14.03 3.99
N SER A 702 -0.98 13.28 2.91
CA SER A 702 -2.21 12.79 2.31
C SER A 702 -2.89 11.75 3.22
N LEU A 703 -4.20 11.65 3.08
CA LEU A 703 -4.97 10.56 3.69
C LEU A 703 -4.98 9.39 2.71
N ASN A 704 -4.15 8.40 2.94
CA ASN A 704 -4.05 7.14 2.19
C ASN A 704 -4.40 5.93 3.08
N ALA A 705 -4.25 4.72 2.58
CA ALA A 705 -4.57 3.48 3.31
C ALA A 705 -3.85 3.37 4.66
N VAL A 706 -2.58 3.74 4.71
CA VAL A 706 -1.74 3.67 5.91
C VAL A 706 -2.17 4.72 6.93
N THR A 707 -2.29 5.98 6.51
CA THR A 707 -2.63 7.10 7.40
C THR A 707 -4.08 7.01 7.89
N ALA A 708 -5.02 6.51 7.07
CA ALA A 708 -6.40 6.26 7.46
C ALA A 708 -6.51 5.17 8.54
N THR A 709 -5.71 4.11 8.42
CA THR A 709 -5.63 3.05 9.43
C THR A 709 -5.09 3.62 10.76
N ILE A 710 -4.05 4.46 10.72
CA ILE A 710 -3.49 5.13 11.89
C ILE A 710 -4.50 6.07 12.55
N LEU A 711 -5.36 6.73 11.77
CA LEU A 711 -6.41 7.59 12.30
C LEU A 711 -7.35 6.83 13.25
N SER A 712 -7.69 5.59 12.95
CA SER A 712 -8.52 4.74 13.81
C SER A 712 -7.84 4.38 15.14
N ILE A 713 -6.50 4.33 15.19
CA ILE A 713 -5.71 4.11 16.40
C ILE A 713 -5.99 5.21 17.43
N THR A 714 -6.09 6.45 16.97
CA THR A 714 -6.33 7.63 17.82
C THR A 714 -7.61 7.51 18.64
N VAL A 715 -8.64 6.85 18.09
CA VAL A 715 -9.91 6.61 18.80
C VAL A 715 -9.75 5.58 19.91
N GLY A 716 -8.92 4.55 19.68
CA GLY A 716 -8.73 3.47 20.65
C GLY A 716 -7.81 3.85 21.82
N VAL A 717 -6.79 4.65 21.57
CA VAL A 717 -5.76 5.02 22.57
C VAL A 717 -6.07 6.35 23.25
N GLY A 718 -6.85 7.24 22.61
CA GLY A 718 -7.30 8.54 23.18
C GLY A 718 -8.40 8.37 24.16
#